data_9c1b5b328881ef7869241102c05423f5
#
_entry.id   9c1b5b328881ef7869241102c05423f5
#
_cell.length_a   1.000
_cell.length_b   1.000
_cell.length_c   1.000
_cell.angle_alpha   90.00
_cell.angle_beta   90.00
_cell.angle_gamma   90.00
#
_symmetry.space_group_name_H-M   'P 1'
#
loop_
_entity.id
_entity.type
_entity.pdbx_description
1 polymer ?
#
loop_
_entity_poly.entity_id
_entity_poly.type
_entity_poly.pdbx_seq_one_letter_code
_entity_poly.pdbx_strand_id
1 'polypeptide(L)'
;MIQATDLQEAYLFQELPAGDLETIAHAAHEITCEPDALIYKTGEPGRDFYVIAEGKVELLKEEHGVIAHVYGHIRSGGHFGEVSLITGNPRSFTARALTRTRLICFDRQSFENIILANPILFRTLVQALANRLVVSSKGNPDFGNTFEPEPTTIQNELVDGVRGKPRSKNQIIEAIGEEYDFLEHVELTRKIHQQILRFARDNHPLLITGELGTGKLLTARQIHMHSDRKSAPYTELDIEKTSAHEWDAKLFGFAKSTFPYSTGRELGLFEQYRNGTVVFYHAEKLGKDIQKKLYDAVIRKTFTTIDGKDEQPFRVRLVFIVDHDISTLKHHDIFIPEWIDLLASHVFSLPPLREHRRDIPLLVNHYLRLYSAECNKRVSRISPDALGILMKYDWPGNLTELSSVIYRAVMVTQQDEIVSEQILLGLPRTEGKLQYNLLRIPLIRRLMESRLYPVLPRAIVGVVFCIGMLTLFFGSTSPEENFGLTLSWHIGWPLLIISFFFLPRFWCSICPLSLPGKLVQKFIHPERRLPVFLINHSEWIMAFLCIVVFWVEIVWNASHNPFLTGMILLSISLGALIFSMFFQRYSWCRYLCPLGRLNAIFSMPSTLELRANREVCENQCTDHTCYRGTDNTPGCPMFRHPFLVDNNKDCILCGNCIKNCRYRSIQLNLRMAPSELWSIQSPVLADNFLVVCLAMIYFFLARQEDFLEIVQQWSVDAASGWIRAIIGSISFWAPLLIAWYAYSLICLFQSRLISEDYQKVRITSGYGMIPLVIGGYLAFYMKMFFQEAWRLIPNFLLLFGIETIPEKFRIFTTGAIPTVLHISILGGTIASLYATYQIFKRMKLSSESSGPALEAKHLLVPFVAILSAGMAFLLAI
;
A
#
# COMPACT_ATOMS: atom_id res chain seq x y z
N MET A 1 9.87 -46.41 -35.94
CA MET A 1 11.13 -45.62 -35.97
C MET A 1 10.72 -44.16 -36.04
N ILE A 2 11.21 -43.36 -35.11
CA ILE A 2 10.93 -41.90 -35.02
C ILE A 2 11.57 -41.24 -36.24
N GLN A 3 10.81 -40.48 -37.02
CA GLN A 3 11.31 -39.73 -38.17
C GLN A 3 11.73 -38.32 -37.74
N ALA A 4 12.71 -37.73 -38.43
CA ALA A 4 13.13 -36.34 -38.15
C ALA A 4 11.97 -35.34 -38.27
N THR A 5 10.97 -35.66 -39.10
CA THR A 5 9.72 -34.86 -39.22
C THR A 5 8.88 -34.83 -37.95
N ASP A 6 8.84 -35.94 -37.18
CA ASP A 6 8.10 -36.00 -35.92
C ASP A 6 8.70 -35.06 -34.85
N LEU A 7 10.02 -34.85 -34.87
CA LEU A 7 10.73 -33.92 -33.98
C LEU A 7 10.59 -32.47 -34.44
N GLN A 8 10.54 -32.22 -35.75
CA GLN A 8 10.46 -30.88 -36.31
C GLN A 8 9.13 -30.16 -35.97
N GLU A 9 8.06 -30.94 -35.74
CA GLU A 9 6.76 -30.38 -35.27
C GLU A 9 6.79 -29.96 -33.83
N ALA A 10 7.74 -30.42 -33.01
CA ALA A 10 7.85 -30.05 -31.62
C ALA A 10 8.62 -28.72 -31.45
N TYR A 11 8.07 -27.83 -30.69
CA TYR A 11 8.59 -26.48 -30.46
C TYR A 11 10.09 -26.46 -30.10
N LEU A 12 10.54 -27.40 -29.27
CA LEU A 12 11.92 -27.48 -28.81
C LEU A 12 12.93 -27.68 -29.98
N PHE A 13 12.53 -28.30 -31.08
CA PHE A 13 13.41 -28.73 -32.16
C PHE A 13 13.23 -27.92 -33.46
N GLN A 14 12.31 -26.97 -33.53
CA GLN A 14 11.97 -26.21 -34.75
C GLN A 14 13.13 -25.42 -35.36
N GLU A 15 14.07 -24.97 -34.55
CA GLU A 15 15.22 -24.18 -35.03
C GLU A 15 16.44 -25.03 -35.41
N LEU A 16 16.37 -26.37 -35.36
CA LEU A 16 17.50 -27.23 -35.65
C LEU A 16 17.63 -27.60 -37.13
N PRO A 17 18.88 -27.72 -37.63
CA PRO A 17 19.15 -28.28 -38.97
C PRO A 17 18.69 -29.75 -39.10
N ALA A 18 18.27 -30.16 -40.32
CA ALA A 18 17.75 -31.49 -40.52
C ALA A 18 18.74 -32.63 -40.17
N GLY A 19 20.04 -32.42 -40.34
CA GLY A 19 21.06 -33.41 -39.97
C GLY A 19 21.21 -33.65 -38.47
N ASP A 20 20.95 -32.64 -37.66
CA ASP A 20 20.96 -32.76 -36.21
C ASP A 20 19.69 -33.50 -35.72
N LEU A 21 18.54 -33.27 -36.38
CA LEU A 21 17.28 -33.93 -36.07
C LEU A 21 17.34 -35.45 -36.30
N GLU A 22 18.06 -35.93 -37.35
CA GLU A 22 18.27 -37.35 -37.55
C GLU A 22 19.08 -37.98 -36.42
N THR A 23 20.14 -37.32 -35.97
CA THR A 23 20.96 -37.78 -34.85
C THR A 23 20.15 -37.87 -33.55
N ILE A 24 19.31 -36.87 -33.29
CA ILE A 24 18.44 -36.82 -32.12
C ILE A 24 17.35 -37.89 -32.18
N ALA A 25 16.76 -38.12 -33.35
CA ALA A 25 15.74 -39.16 -33.57
C ALA A 25 16.26 -40.57 -33.25
N HIS A 26 17.54 -40.86 -33.57
CA HIS A 26 18.17 -42.16 -33.27
C HIS A 26 18.38 -42.40 -31.76
N ALA A 27 18.49 -41.37 -30.97
CA ALA A 27 18.68 -41.46 -29.49
C ALA A 27 17.36 -41.46 -28.71
N ALA A 28 16.24 -41.34 -29.39
CA ALA A 28 14.90 -41.32 -28.78
C ALA A 28 14.18 -42.66 -28.99
N HIS A 29 13.26 -42.97 -28.07
CA HIS A 29 12.32 -44.08 -28.16
C HIS A 29 10.88 -43.62 -28.08
N GLU A 30 9.96 -44.40 -28.65
CA GLU A 30 8.54 -44.02 -28.74
C GLU A 30 7.71 -44.84 -27.76
N ILE A 31 6.80 -44.18 -27.06
CA ILE A 31 5.83 -44.79 -26.15
C ILE A 31 4.43 -44.29 -26.53
N THR A 32 3.47 -45.23 -26.63
CA THR A 32 2.06 -44.87 -26.81
C THR A 32 1.30 -45.15 -25.52
N CYS A 33 0.59 -44.16 -25.04
CA CYS A 33 -0.24 -44.23 -23.82
C CYS A 33 -1.71 -44.16 -24.21
N GLU A 34 -2.52 -45.09 -23.67
CA GLU A 34 -3.99 -45.05 -23.80
C GLU A 34 -4.58 -43.93 -22.93
N PRO A 35 -5.80 -43.45 -23.22
CA PRO A 35 -6.48 -42.47 -22.38
C PRO A 35 -6.51 -42.90 -20.93
N ASP A 36 -6.33 -41.93 -20.00
CA ASP A 36 -6.23 -42.10 -18.55
C ASP A 36 -5.00 -42.86 -18.02
N ALA A 37 -4.09 -43.29 -18.89
CA ALA A 37 -2.84 -43.95 -18.50
C ALA A 37 -1.92 -42.95 -17.75
N LEU A 38 -1.37 -43.41 -16.61
CA LEU A 38 -0.37 -42.66 -15.86
C LEU A 38 1.01 -42.83 -16.48
N ILE A 39 1.67 -41.73 -16.85
CA ILE A 39 3.00 -41.72 -17.45
C ILE A 39 4.06 -41.78 -16.32
N TYR A 40 3.88 -41.01 -15.28
CA TYR A 40 4.66 -41.08 -14.03
C TYR A 40 3.87 -40.40 -12.86
N LYS A 41 4.25 -40.68 -11.61
CA LYS A 41 3.62 -40.13 -10.41
C LYS A 41 4.52 -39.15 -9.71
N THR A 42 3.88 -38.23 -8.94
CA THR A 42 4.57 -37.34 -8.00
C THR A 42 5.43 -38.12 -7.02
N GLY A 43 6.68 -37.71 -6.81
CA GLY A 43 7.62 -38.36 -5.92
C GLY A 43 8.48 -39.44 -6.57
N GLU A 44 8.19 -39.91 -7.80
CA GLU A 44 9.03 -40.84 -8.52
C GLU A 44 10.36 -40.19 -8.95
N PRO A 45 11.47 -40.97 -9.05
CA PRO A 45 12.72 -40.44 -9.59
C PRO A 45 12.58 -40.09 -11.08
N GLY A 46 13.06 -38.91 -11.47
CA GLY A 46 13.07 -38.48 -12.89
C GLY A 46 14.08 -39.29 -13.68
N ARG A 47 13.62 -40.12 -14.61
CA ARG A 47 14.47 -40.95 -15.50
C ARG A 47 14.46 -40.46 -16.93
N ASP A 48 13.30 -39.97 -17.42
CA ASP A 48 13.06 -39.64 -18.80
C ASP A 48 12.50 -38.24 -19.01
N PHE A 49 12.78 -37.70 -20.18
CA PHE A 49 12.22 -36.47 -20.72
C PHE A 49 11.26 -36.84 -21.87
N TYR A 50 10.11 -36.15 -21.92
CA TYR A 50 9.04 -36.50 -22.85
C TYR A 50 8.67 -35.32 -23.74
N VAL A 51 8.48 -35.63 -25.05
CA VAL A 51 7.93 -34.73 -26.06
C VAL A 51 6.65 -35.36 -26.61
N ILE A 52 5.58 -34.58 -26.71
CA ILE A 52 4.29 -35.09 -27.20
C ILE A 52 4.25 -34.96 -28.71
N ALA A 53 4.32 -36.09 -29.40
CA ALA A 53 4.12 -36.10 -30.84
C ALA A 53 2.64 -35.96 -31.21
N GLU A 54 1.76 -36.71 -30.56
CA GLU A 54 0.30 -36.63 -30.75
C GLU A 54 -0.42 -36.79 -29.41
N GLY A 55 -1.56 -36.10 -29.25
CA GLY A 55 -2.41 -36.27 -28.08
C GLY A 55 -2.31 -35.10 -27.06
N LYS A 56 -2.75 -35.39 -25.82
CA LYS A 56 -2.83 -34.43 -24.74
C LYS A 56 -2.51 -35.08 -23.42
N VAL A 57 -1.66 -34.40 -22.60
CA VAL A 57 -1.25 -34.81 -21.25
C VAL A 57 -1.66 -33.74 -20.24
N GLU A 58 -2.15 -34.16 -19.10
CA GLU A 58 -2.39 -33.27 -17.95
C GLU A 58 -1.36 -33.52 -16.84
N LEU A 59 -0.99 -32.44 -16.18
CA LEU A 59 -0.14 -32.45 -14.99
C LEU A 59 -1.01 -32.24 -13.77
N LEU A 60 -0.96 -33.16 -12.79
CA LEU A 60 -1.76 -33.17 -11.59
C LEU A 60 -0.87 -32.94 -10.38
N LYS A 61 -1.29 -32.07 -9.48
CA LYS A 61 -0.64 -31.90 -8.19
C LYS A 61 -1.35 -32.77 -7.15
N GLU A 62 -0.59 -33.68 -6.54
CA GLU A 62 -1.09 -34.50 -5.43
C GLU A 62 -0.65 -33.90 -4.09
N GLU A 63 -1.58 -33.80 -3.16
CA GLU A 63 -1.32 -33.44 -1.75
C GLU A 63 -1.87 -34.58 -0.87
N HIS A 64 -0.99 -35.23 -0.09
CA HIS A 64 -1.34 -36.35 0.80
C HIS A 64 -1.98 -37.56 0.08
N GLY A 65 -1.55 -37.86 -1.16
CA GLY A 65 -2.04 -39.00 -1.92
C GLY A 65 -3.40 -38.83 -2.58
N VAL A 66 -3.95 -37.61 -2.56
CA VAL A 66 -5.21 -37.25 -3.23
C VAL A 66 -4.90 -36.19 -4.29
N ILE A 67 -5.48 -36.32 -5.49
CA ILE A 67 -5.38 -35.32 -6.55
C ILE A 67 -6.01 -34.02 -6.05
N ALA A 68 -5.15 -33.03 -5.73
CA ALA A 68 -5.59 -31.75 -5.18
C ALA A 68 -6.11 -30.82 -6.28
N HIS A 69 -5.41 -30.71 -7.40
CA HIS A 69 -5.92 -29.96 -8.54
C HIS A 69 -5.10 -30.19 -9.82
N VAL A 70 -5.70 -29.89 -10.99
CA VAL A 70 -5.02 -29.89 -12.30
C VAL A 70 -4.08 -28.68 -12.35
N TYR A 71 -2.78 -28.95 -12.49
CA TYR A 71 -1.76 -27.89 -12.62
C TYR A 71 -1.75 -27.30 -14.02
N GLY A 72 -1.94 -28.14 -15.07
CA GLY A 72 -1.98 -27.69 -16.45
C GLY A 72 -2.10 -28.82 -17.46
N HIS A 73 -2.33 -28.43 -18.72
CA HIS A 73 -2.41 -29.32 -19.85
C HIS A 73 -1.31 -29.02 -20.86
N ILE A 74 -0.75 -30.10 -21.46
CA ILE A 74 0.25 -30.03 -22.51
C ILE A 74 -0.28 -30.77 -23.73
N ARG A 75 -0.19 -30.16 -24.92
CA ARG A 75 -0.68 -30.66 -26.18
C ARG A 75 0.48 -31.11 -27.08
N SER A 76 0.15 -31.73 -28.24
CA SER A 76 1.10 -32.07 -29.31
C SER A 76 2.09 -30.92 -29.60
N GLY A 77 3.35 -31.22 -29.76
CA GLY A 77 4.47 -30.30 -29.91
C GLY A 77 5.08 -29.80 -28.57
N GLY A 78 4.40 -30.01 -27.45
CA GLY A 78 4.89 -29.65 -26.12
C GLY A 78 5.80 -30.72 -25.48
N HIS A 79 6.47 -30.35 -24.37
CA HIS A 79 7.39 -31.26 -23.66
C HIS A 79 7.17 -31.16 -22.13
N PHE A 80 7.58 -32.20 -21.39
CA PHE A 80 7.48 -32.27 -19.95
C PHE A 80 8.49 -33.28 -19.36
N GLY A 81 8.68 -33.16 -18.02
CA GLY A 81 9.58 -34.06 -17.29
C GLY A 81 11.01 -33.59 -17.17
N GLU A 82 11.36 -32.45 -17.77
CA GLU A 82 12.70 -31.84 -17.77
C GLU A 82 13.13 -31.35 -16.36
N VAL A 83 12.18 -30.85 -15.53
CA VAL A 83 12.50 -30.26 -14.25
C VAL A 83 13.23 -31.21 -13.32
N SER A 84 12.76 -32.46 -13.24
CA SER A 84 13.39 -33.49 -12.39
C SER A 84 14.77 -33.95 -12.91
N LEU A 85 15.00 -33.88 -14.21
CA LEU A 85 16.31 -34.18 -14.79
C LEU A 85 17.32 -33.09 -14.54
N ILE A 86 16.91 -31.81 -14.63
CA ILE A 86 17.76 -30.64 -14.38
C ILE A 86 18.06 -30.47 -12.92
N THR A 87 17.07 -30.60 -12.03
CA THR A 87 17.21 -30.31 -10.61
C THR A 87 17.70 -31.51 -9.79
N GLY A 88 17.62 -32.72 -10.31
CA GLY A 88 17.89 -33.97 -9.59
C GLY A 88 16.81 -34.34 -8.54
N ASN A 89 15.75 -33.53 -8.41
CA ASN A 89 14.65 -33.77 -7.47
C ASN A 89 13.64 -34.81 -8.04
N PRO A 90 12.87 -35.50 -7.19
CA PRO A 90 11.74 -36.34 -7.62
C PRO A 90 10.71 -35.55 -8.44
N ARG A 91 9.84 -36.27 -9.16
CA ARG A 91 8.75 -35.67 -9.94
C ARG A 91 7.85 -34.77 -9.10
N SER A 92 7.66 -33.53 -9.50
CA SER A 92 6.85 -32.56 -8.77
C SER A 92 5.34 -32.69 -9.04
N PHE A 93 4.98 -33.39 -10.13
CA PHE A 93 3.61 -33.59 -10.61
C PHE A 93 3.41 -35.01 -11.06
N THR A 94 2.16 -35.49 -11.04
CA THR A 94 1.73 -36.70 -11.72
C THR A 94 1.32 -36.35 -13.14
N ALA A 95 1.84 -37.08 -14.15
CA ALA A 95 1.48 -36.88 -15.54
C ALA A 95 0.53 -37.99 -16.01
N ARG A 96 -0.63 -37.62 -16.59
CA ARG A 96 -1.68 -38.52 -17.09
C ARG A 96 -2.03 -38.18 -18.54
N ALA A 97 -2.19 -39.18 -19.38
CA ALA A 97 -2.66 -39.01 -20.75
C ALA A 97 -4.17 -38.76 -20.75
N LEU A 98 -4.65 -37.65 -21.33
CA LEU A 98 -6.09 -37.36 -21.48
C LEU A 98 -6.72 -37.99 -22.71
N THR A 99 -5.91 -38.21 -23.75
CA THR A 99 -6.30 -38.83 -25.00
C THR A 99 -5.27 -39.91 -25.29
N ARG A 100 -5.52 -40.74 -26.32
CA ARG A 100 -4.47 -41.62 -26.85
C ARG A 100 -3.28 -40.76 -27.26
N THR A 101 -2.14 -40.92 -26.58
CA THR A 101 -1.00 -40.01 -26.67
C THR A 101 0.25 -40.73 -27.10
N ARG A 102 0.89 -40.22 -28.14
CA ARG A 102 2.18 -40.72 -28.67
C ARG A 102 3.29 -39.81 -28.14
N LEU A 103 4.22 -40.40 -27.38
CA LEU A 103 5.32 -39.70 -26.70
C LEU A 103 6.66 -40.09 -27.31
N ILE A 104 7.53 -39.13 -27.54
CA ILE A 104 8.94 -39.31 -27.87
C ILE A 104 9.72 -39.10 -26.56
N CYS A 105 10.45 -40.13 -26.13
CA CYS A 105 11.11 -40.21 -24.85
C CYS A 105 12.62 -40.21 -25.03
N PHE A 106 13.28 -39.41 -24.17
CA PHE A 106 14.73 -39.35 -24.05
C PHE A 106 15.12 -39.77 -22.65
N ASP A 107 16.00 -40.75 -22.50
CA ASP A 107 16.57 -41.11 -21.23
C ASP A 107 17.50 -39.98 -20.69
N ARG A 108 17.86 -40.08 -19.42
CA ARG A 108 18.69 -39.06 -18.76
C ARG A 108 20.00 -38.80 -19.52
N GLN A 109 20.68 -39.81 -20.02
CA GLN A 109 21.98 -39.71 -20.69
C GLN A 109 21.83 -38.98 -22.03
N SER A 110 20.79 -39.32 -22.79
CA SER A 110 20.43 -38.64 -24.06
C SER A 110 20.00 -37.20 -23.82
N PHE A 111 19.24 -36.93 -22.75
CA PHE A 111 18.83 -35.57 -22.37
C PHE A 111 20.07 -34.71 -22.04
N GLU A 112 21.00 -35.22 -21.24
CA GLU A 112 22.20 -34.47 -20.83
C GLU A 112 23.14 -34.27 -22.05
N ASN A 113 23.40 -35.29 -22.85
CA ASN A 113 24.38 -35.23 -23.93
C ASN A 113 23.88 -34.54 -25.19
N ILE A 114 22.57 -34.52 -25.44
CA ILE A 114 21.98 -33.98 -26.68
C ILE A 114 21.30 -32.62 -26.37
N ILE A 115 20.41 -32.58 -25.37
CA ILE A 115 19.57 -31.43 -25.16
C ILE A 115 20.31 -30.34 -24.35
N LEU A 116 20.98 -30.72 -23.23
CA LEU A 116 21.73 -29.79 -22.45
C LEU A 116 23.07 -29.37 -23.09
N ALA A 117 23.69 -30.21 -23.85
CA ALA A 117 24.93 -29.92 -24.55
C ALA A 117 24.74 -29.03 -25.79
N ASN A 118 23.54 -28.99 -26.39
CA ASN A 118 23.24 -28.16 -27.55
C ASN A 118 22.77 -26.74 -27.09
N PRO A 119 23.50 -25.65 -27.39
CA PRO A 119 23.16 -24.31 -26.92
C PRO A 119 21.80 -23.81 -27.41
N ILE A 120 21.36 -24.20 -28.61
CA ILE A 120 20.07 -23.81 -29.19
C ILE A 120 18.95 -24.48 -28.40
N LEU A 121 19.03 -25.80 -28.22
CA LEU A 121 18.03 -26.57 -27.45
C LEU A 121 17.99 -26.16 -26.01
N PHE A 122 19.13 -25.95 -25.38
CA PHE A 122 19.20 -25.45 -23.98
C PHE A 122 18.53 -24.08 -23.83
N ARG A 123 18.83 -23.17 -24.76
CA ARG A 123 18.19 -21.81 -24.73
C ARG A 123 16.67 -21.89 -24.89
N THR A 124 16.20 -22.71 -25.87
CA THR A 124 14.76 -22.88 -26.11
C THR A 124 14.08 -23.57 -24.93
N LEU A 125 14.72 -24.53 -24.30
CA LEU A 125 14.22 -25.19 -23.08
C LEU A 125 14.11 -24.22 -21.91
N VAL A 126 15.14 -23.42 -21.64
CA VAL A 126 15.13 -22.39 -20.57
C VAL A 126 14.03 -21.36 -20.84
N GLN A 127 13.85 -20.95 -22.08
CA GLN A 127 12.83 -20.00 -22.49
C GLN A 127 11.40 -20.56 -22.29
N ALA A 128 11.20 -21.83 -22.62
CA ALA A 128 9.94 -22.55 -22.40
C ALA A 128 9.62 -22.70 -20.91
N LEU A 129 10.62 -23.01 -20.07
CA LEU A 129 10.48 -23.07 -18.61
C LEU A 129 10.15 -21.72 -17.99
N ALA A 130 10.85 -20.66 -18.41
CA ALA A 130 10.58 -19.29 -17.96
C ALA A 130 9.14 -18.86 -18.32
N ASN A 131 8.69 -19.16 -19.54
CA ASN A 131 7.32 -18.88 -19.97
C ASN A 131 6.28 -19.67 -19.16
N ARG A 132 6.53 -20.94 -18.83
CA ARG A 132 5.66 -21.73 -17.96
C ARG A 132 5.55 -21.14 -16.55
N LEU A 133 6.64 -20.66 -15.97
CA LEU A 133 6.63 -19.97 -14.69
C LEU A 133 5.77 -18.70 -14.74
N VAL A 134 5.87 -17.92 -15.81
CA VAL A 134 5.04 -16.73 -16.03
C VAL A 134 3.56 -17.07 -16.22
N VAL A 135 3.25 -18.13 -16.98
CA VAL A 135 1.87 -18.58 -17.22
C VAL A 135 1.26 -19.21 -15.96
N SER A 136 2.03 -20.00 -15.20
CA SER A 136 1.57 -20.58 -13.94
C SER A 136 1.30 -19.51 -12.87
N SER A 137 2.06 -18.42 -12.88
CA SER A 137 1.82 -17.27 -12.02
C SER A 137 0.53 -16.52 -12.38
N LYS A 138 0.02 -16.64 -13.60
CA LYS A 138 -1.23 -16.02 -14.10
C LYS A 138 -2.49 -16.89 -13.91
N GLY A 139 -2.37 -18.08 -13.32
CA GLY A 139 -3.51 -18.94 -12.97
C GLY A 139 -4.26 -19.55 -14.18
N ASN A 140 -3.63 -19.64 -15.34
CA ASN A 140 -4.22 -20.28 -16.53
C ASN A 140 -3.76 -21.75 -16.61
N PRO A 141 -4.67 -22.76 -16.60
CA PRO A 141 -4.30 -24.17 -16.58
C PRO A 141 -3.86 -24.74 -17.95
N ASP A 142 -3.98 -23.98 -19.04
CA ASP A 142 -3.57 -24.44 -20.38
C ASP A 142 -2.12 -24.03 -20.72
N PHE A 143 -1.18 -24.97 -20.64
CA PHE A 143 0.20 -24.83 -21.11
C PHE A 143 0.38 -25.08 -22.60
N GLY A 144 -0.71 -25.20 -23.34
CA GLY A 144 -0.71 -25.51 -24.76
C GLY A 144 -0.50 -24.26 -25.61
N ASN A 145 0.63 -24.26 -26.33
CA ASN A 145 0.93 -23.39 -27.48
C ASN A 145 0.65 -21.89 -27.30
N THR A 146 1.55 -21.17 -26.63
CA THR A 146 1.62 -19.69 -26.68
C THR A 146 2.71 -19.22 -27.67
N PHE A 147 2.95 -19.94 -28.77
CA PHE A 147 3.79 -19.47 -29.88
C PHE A 147 3.26 -20.01 -31.19
N GLU A 148 2.24 -19.37 -31.74
CA GLU A 148 2.06 -19.28 -33.17
C GLU A 148 2.35 -17.84 -33.60
N PRO A 149 3.27 -17.57 -34.52
CA PRO A 149 3.28 -16.31 -35.25
C PRO A 149 2.09 -16.39 -36.23
N GLU A 150 1.04 -15.58 -36.02
CA GLU A 150 -0.05 -15.46 -36.99
C GLU A 150 0.50 -14.94 -38.33
N PRO A 151 0.21 -15.60 -39.47
CA PRO A 151 0.39 -14.97 -40.76
C PRO A 151 -0.71 -13.95 -40.98
N THR A 152 -0.32 -12.73 -41.30
CA THR A 152 -1.16 -11.65 -41.79
C THR A 152 -2.01 -12.07 -43.00
N THR A 153 -3.30 -12.23 -42.81
CA THR A 153 -4.27 -12.10 -43.91
C THR A 153 -5.51 -11.35 -43.40
N ILE A 154 -5.67 -10.16 -43.94
CA ILE A 154 -6.82 -9.31 -43.78
C ILE A 154 -7.97 -9.88 -44.58
N GLN A 155 -9.09 -10.24 -43.97
CA GLN A 155 -10.41 -10.12 -44.58
C GLN A 155 -11.48 -9.90 -43.54
N ASN A 156 -12.32 -8.91 -43.83
CA ASN A 156 -13.46 -8.40 -43.08
C ASN A 156 -14.51 -9.48 -42.81
N GLU A 157 -15.04 -9.48 -41.57
CA GLU A 157 -16.49 -9.55 -41.34
C GLU A 157 -16.86 -9.01 -39.96
N LEU A 158 -17.79 -8.13 -40.00
CA LEU A 158 -18.53 -7.56 -38.87
C LEU A 158 -19.38 -8.62 -38.20
N VAL A 159 -19.50 -8.56 -36.90
CA VAL A 159 -20.67 -8.76 -36.01
C VAL A 159 -20.30 -9.48 -34.71
N ASP A 160 -20.56 -8.76 -33.61
CA ASP A 160 -20.87 -9.15 -32.22
C ASP A 160 -19.86 -9.92 -31.35
N GLY A 161 -19.56 -9.31 -30.19
CA GLY A 161 -19.17 -10.00 -28.97
C GLY A 161 -17.84 -9.57 -28.36
N VAL A 162 -17.87 -8.49 -27.62
CA VAL A 162 -16.82 -7.94 -26.75
C VAL A 162 -16.16 -8.99 -25.83
N ARG A 163 -14.87 -9.29 -26.09
CA ARG A 163 -13.92 -9.77 -25.09
C ARG A 163 -12.56 -9.11 -25.37
N GLY A 164 -12.19 -8.15 -24.56
CA GLY A 164 -10.92 -7.42 -24.68
C GLY A 164 -9.71 -8.32 -24.38
N LYS A 165 -8.83 -8.53 -25.39
CA LYS A 165 -7.49 -9.10 -25.25
C LYS A 165 -6.53 -8.00 -24.73
N PRO A 166 -5.50 -8.34 -23.91
CA PRO A 166 -4.48 -7.36 -23.53
C PRO A 166 -3.70 -6.90 -24.77
N ARG A 167 -3.53 -5.59 -24.90
CA ARG A 167 -2.82 -4.95 -26.02
C ARG A 167 -1.37 -5.42 -26.13
N SER A 168 -0.90 -5.67 -27.36
CA SER A 168 0.49 -6.00 -27.65
C SER A 168 1.40 -4.78 -27.36
N LYS A 169 2.71 -5.05 -27.17
CA LYS A 169 3.73 -4.02 -26.90
C LYS A 169 3.72 -2.87 -27.94
N ASN A 170 3.34 -3.15 -29.18
CA ASN A 170 3.21 -2.15 -30.25
C ASN A 170 1.94 -1.28 -30.12
N GLN A 171 0.84 -1.82 -29.63
CA GLN A 171 -0.39 -1.03 -29.35
C GLN A 171 -0.24 -0.12 -28.14
N ILE A 172 0.63 -0.48 -27.19
CA ILE A 172 1.02 0.42 -26.10
C ILE A 172 1.89 1.57 -26.63
N ILE A 173 2.74 1.29 -27.64
CA ILE A 173 3.61 2.28 -28.30
C ILE A 173 2.78 3.27 -29.13
N GLU A 174 1.74 2.84 -29.84
CA GLU A 174 0.80 3.71 -30.55
C GLU A 174 -0.04 4.57 -29.58
N ALA A 175 -0.54 3.96 -28.50
CA ALA A 175 -1.27 4.69 -27.45
C ALA A 175 -0.40 5.76 -26.73
N ILE A 176 0.92 5.54 -26.62
CA ILE A 176 1.88 6.50 -26.07
C ILE A 176 2.16 7.63 -27.07
N GLY A 177 2.10 7.37 -28.38
CA GLY A 177 2.16 8.41 -29.43
C GLY A 177 0.96 9.34 -29.39
N GLU A 178 -0.25 8.78 -29.27
CA GLU A 178 -1.51 9.52 -29.06
C GLU A 178 -1.52 10.29 -27.74
N GLU A 179 -0.75 9.86 -26.74
CA GLU A 179 -0.61 10.51 -25.42
C GLU A 179 0.05 11.89 -25.55
N TYR A 180 1.01 12.07 -26.47
CA TYR A 180 1.68 13.36 -26.69
C TYR A 180 0.87 14.33 -27.55
N ASP A 181 0.15 13.86 -28.58
CA ASP A 181 -0.71 14.69 -29.43
C ASP A 181 -1.86 15.32 -28.62
N PHE A 182 -2.35 14.61 -27.59
CA PHE A 182 -3.35 15.15 -26.67
C PHE A 182 -2.81 16.27 -25.78
N LEU A 183 -1.54 16.22 -25.44
CA LEU A 183 -0.88 17.16 -24.52
C LEU A 183 -0.43 18.45 -25.22
N GLU A 184 -0.52 18.58 -26.56
CA GLU A 184 -0.17 19.79 -27.30
C GLU A 184 -0.99 21.04 -26.91
N HIS A 185 -2.14 20.86 -26.27
CA HIS A 185 -3.01 21.93 -25.81
C HIS A 185 -2.62 22.57 -24.48
N VAL A 186 -1.58 22.05 -23.83
CA VAL A 186 -1.07 22.52 -22.54
C VAL A 186 0.17 23.41 -22.74
N GLU A 187 0.22 24.55 -22.11
CA GLU A 187 1.29 25.55 -22.33
C GLU A 187 2.70 25.01 -22.01
N LEU A 188 2.83 24.21 -20.95
CA LEU A 188 4.10 23.60 -20.60
C LEU A 188 4.46 22.46 -21.57
N THR A 189 3.52 21.62 -21.92
CA THR A 189 3.74 20.54 -22.89
C THR A 189 4.15 21.10 -24.25
N ARG A 190 3.61 22.24 -24.67
CA ARG A 190 4.05 22.93 -25.88
C ARG A 190 5.52 23.39 -25.79
N LYS A 191 5.96 23.90 -24.63
CA LYS A 191 7.38 24.25 -24.40
C LYS A 191 8.26 23.01 -24.42
N ILE A 192 7.85 21.93 -23.76
CA ILE A 192 8.54 20.64 -23.77
C ILE A 192 8.62 20.08 -25.20
N HIS A 193 7.52 20.12 -25.95
CA HIS A 193 7.48 19.67 -27.35
C HIS A 193 8.43 20.49 -28.26
N GLN A 194 8.47 21.81 -28.10
CA GLN A 194 9.45 22.64 -28.82
C GLN A 194 10.90 22.26 -28.49
N GLN A 195 11.20 21.96 -27.25
CA GLN A 195 12.52 21.48 -26.84
C GLN A 195 12.81 20.09 -27.41
N ILE A 196 11.84 19.17 -27.42
CA ILE A 196 11.95 17.85 -28.06
C ILE A 196 12.34 18.00 -29.52
N LEU A 197 11.63 18.84 -30.28
CA LEU A 197 11.93 19.10 -31.70
C LEU A 197 13.29 19.74 -31.91
N ARG A 198 13.73 20.61 -31.01
CA ARG A 198 15.08 21.20 -31.03
C ARG A 198 16.13 20.13 -30.86
N PHE A 199 16.05 19.30 -29.79
CA PHE A 199 17.02 18.25 -29.52
C PHE A 199 16.91 17.07 -30.50
N ALA A 200 15.76 16.85 -31.11
CA ALA A 200 15.62 15.81 -32.14
C ALA A 200 16.48 16.05 -33.38
N ARG A 201 16.70 17.34 -33.76
CA ARG A 201 17.55 17.72 -34.89
C ARG A 201 19.04 17.67 -34.58
N ASP A 202 19.40 17.52 -33.31
CA ASP A 202 20.81 17.49 -32.88
C ASP A 202 21.25 16.03 -32.68
N ASN A 203 22.49 15.73 -33.08
CA ASN A 203 23.05 14.38 -32.93
C ASN A 203 24.08 14.27 -31.80
N HIS A 204 24.27 15.31 -31.01
CA HIS A 204 25.17 15.27 -29.86
C HIS A 204 24.60 14.39 -28.73
N PRO A 205 25.47 13.88 -27.82
CA PRO A 205 25.03 13.27 -26.61
C PRO A 205 24.12 14.20 -25.80
N LEU A 206 23.02 13.65 -25.24
CA LEU A 206 21.99 14.41 -24.52
C LEU A 206 21.87 13.94 -23.09
N LEU A 207 21.77 14.87 -22.15
CA LEU A 207 21.45 14.60 -20.75
C LEU A 207 20.00 15.00 -20.47
N ILE A 208 19.18 14.06 -20.04
CA ILE A 208 17.80 14.31 -19.59
C ILE A 208 17.78 14.22 -18.07
N THR A 209 17.43 15.33 -17.41
CA THR A 209 17.35 15.44 -15.95
C THR A 209 15.92 15.66 -15.48
N GLY A 210 15.62 15.34 -14.24
CA GLY A 210 14.31 15.56 -13.61
C GLY A 210 14.02 14.50 -12.56
N GLU A 211 13.08 14.79 -11.68
CA GLU A 211 12.69 13.87 -10.62
C GLU A 211 12.14 12.53 -11.15
N LEU A 212 12.07 11.54 -10.25
CA LEU A 212 11.48 10.23 -10.57
C LEU A 212 10.03 10.42 -11.03
N GLY A 213 9.66 9.76 -12.13
CA GLY A 213 8.28 9.77 -12.64
C GLY A 213 7.87 10.98 -13.48
N THR A 214 8.80 11.87 -13.87
CA THR A 214 8.51 13.04 -14.72
C THR A 214 8.37 12.73 -16.21
N GLY A 215 8.59 11.47 -16.64
CA GLY A 215 8.43 11.07 -18.05
C GLY A 215 9.72 11.10 -18.86
N LYS A 216 10.91 11.02 -18.23
CA LYS A 216 12.22 11.10 -18.89
C LYS A 216 12.42 10.08 -20.03
N LEU A 217 12.06 8.81 -19.80
CA LEU A 217 12.15 7.77 -20.84
C LEU A 217 11.23 8.05 -22.03
N LEU A 218 10.01 8.53 -21.75
CA LEU A 218 9.05 8.93 -22.79
C LEU A 218 9.62 10.07 -23.62
N THR A 219 10.24 11.08 -22.98
CA THR A 219 10.88 12.21 -23.64
C THR A 219 12.05 11.74 -24.53
N ALA A 220 12.91 10.82 -24.06
CA ALA A 220 13.99 10.25 -24.87
C ALA A 220 13.45 9.54 -26.12
N ARG A 221 12.35 8.79 -26.00
CA ARG A 221 11.70 8.11 -27.11
C ARG A 221 11.11 9.09 -28.12
N GLN A 222 10.43 10.14 -27.64
CA GLN A 222 9.90 11.21 -28.51
C GLN A 222 11.01 11.96 -29.26
N ILE A 223 12.13 12.24 -28.62
CA ILE A 223 13.30 12.84 -29.30
C ILE A 223 13.80 11.92 -30.43
N HIS A 224 13.86 10.62 -30.22
CA HIS A 224 14.23 9.66 -31.26
C HIS A 224 13.21 9.64 -32.40
N MET A 225 11.90 9.57 -32.09
CA MET A 225 10.81 9.51 -33.09
C MET A 225 10.74 10.74 -33.99
N HIS A 226 11.11 11.92 -33.48
CA HIS A 226 11.14 13.18 -34.25
C HIS A 226 12.50 13.49 -34.86
N SER A 227 13.52 12.62 -34.69
CA SER A 227 14.86 12.78 -35.26
C SER A 227 14.98 12.20 -36.65
N ASP A 228 16.09 12.55 -37.34
CA ASP A 228 16.49 11.92 -38.63
C ASP A 228 16.74 10.40 -38.49
N ARG A 229 16.86 9.91 -37.25
CA ARG A 229 17.09 8.50 -36.91
C ARG A 229 15.80 7.74 -36.55
N LYS A 230 14.62 8.27 -36.79
CA LYS A 230 13.33 7.65 -36.44
C LYS A 230 13.10 6.22 -36.95
N SER A 231 13.74 5.88 -38.10
CA SER A 231 13.70 4.54 -38.69
C SER A 231 14.88 3.64 -38.28
N ALA A 232 15.84 4.19 -37.51
CA ALA A 232 16.99 3.44 -37.02
C ALA A 232 16.68 2.75 -35.68
N PRO A 233 17.45 1.74 -35.27
CA PRO A 233 17.17 0.99 -34.05
C PRO A 233 17.30 1.85 -32.78
N TYR A 234 16.39 1.63 -31.80
CA TYR A 234 16.32 2.31 -30.51
C TYR A 234 16.35 1.29 -29.37
N THR A 235 17.13 1.57 -28.31
CA THR A 235 17.17 0.72 -27.12
C THR A 235 17.32 1.53 -25.84
N GLU A 236 16.74 1.03 -24.75
CA GLU A 236 16.82 1.57 -23.39
C GLU A 236 17.59 0.58 -22.52
N LEU A 237 18.64 1.06 -21.86
CA LEU A 237 19.50 0.26 -20.99
C LEU A 237 19.36 0.75 -19.56
N ASP A 238 18.84 -0.09 -18.68
CA ASP A 238 18.78 0.20 -17.26
C ASP A 238 20.07 -0.25 -16.59
N ILE A 239 20.87 0.73 -16.15
CA ILE A 239 22.20 0.48 -15.57
C ILE A 239 22.10 -0.30 -14.26
N GLU A 240 21.00 -0.14 -13.52
CA GLU A 240 20.82 -0.81 -12.24
C GLU A 240 20.58 -2.32 -12.36
N LYS A 241 20.10 -2.79 -13.52
CA LYS A 241 19.71 -4.20 -13.75
C LYS A 241 20.85 -5.09 -14.24
N THR A 242 22.00 -4.52 -14.60
CA THR A 242 23.15 -5.27 -15.14
C THR A 242 24.37 -5.07 -14.25
N SER A 243 25.12 -6.13 -14.00
CA SER A 243 26.34 -6.05 -13.19
C SER A 243 27.42 -5.19 -13.84
N ALA A 244 28.20 -4.47 -13.03
CA ALA A 244 29.22 -3.55 -13.54
C ALA A 244 30.28 -4.23 -14.44
N HIS A 245 30.56 -5.51 -14.23
CA HIS A 245 31.56 -6.28 -15.00
C HIS A 245 31.06 -6.73 -16.38
N GLU A 246 29.75 -6.72 -16.61
CA GLU A 246 29.16 -7.16 -17.89
C GLU A 246 29.02 -6.02 -18.91
N TRP A 247 29.13 -4.76 -18.47
CA TRP A 247 28.87 -3.61 -19.34
C TRP A 247 29.86 -3.50 -20.49
N ASP A 248 31.18 -3.79 -20.26
CA ASP A 248 32.18 -3.74 -21.31
C ASP A 248 31.84 -4.70 -22.45
N ALA A 249 31.59 -5.96 -22.13
CA ALA A 249 31.25 -6.97 -23.11
C ALA A 249 29.95 -6.66 -23.85
N LYS A 250 28.94 -6.18 -23.13
CA LYS A 250 27.61 -5.88 -23.67
C LYS A 250 27.63 -4.68 -24.62
N LEU A 251 28.38 -3.61 -24.28
CA LEU A 251 28.44 -2.37 -25.06
C LEU A 251 29.35 -2.53 -26.28
N PHE A 252 30.60 -2.99 -26.05
CA PHE A 252 31.65 -3.01 -27.06
C PHE A 252 31.75 -4.35 -27.80
N GLY A 253 31.19 -5.44 -27.26
CA GLY A 253 31.34 -6.79 -27.78
C GLY A 253 32.74 -7.37 -27.56
N PHE A 254 32.99 -8.61 -27.96
CA PHE A 254 34.26 -9.26 -27.80
C PHE A 254 34.67 -10.05 -29.06
N ALA A 255 35.97 -10.17 -29.26
CA ALA A 255 36.59 -10.95 -30.36
C ALA A 255 36.49 -12.44 -30.07
N LYS A 256 36.64 -13.26 -31.13
CA LYS A 256 36.68 -14.71 -31.02
C LYS A 256 37.85 -15.11 -30.11
N SER A 257 37.63 -15.90 -29.08
CA SER A 257 38.62 -16.41 -28.11
C SER A 257 38.87 -15.57 -26.83
N THR A 258 38.09 -14.51 -26.54
CA THR A 258 38.25 -13.72 -25.31
C THR A 258 37.86 -14.49 -24.03
N PHE A 259 36.91 -15.44 -24.11
CA PHE A 259 36.50 -16.28 -22.98
C PHE A 259 36.69 -17.76 -23.29
N PRO A 260 37.05 -18.63 -22.32
CA PRO A 260 37.37 -20.05 -22.51
C PRO A 260 36.29 -20.89 -23.22
N TYR A 261 35.03 -20.41 -23.22
CA TYR A 261 33.87 -21.10 -23.78
C TYR A 261 33.20 -20.33 -24.92
N SER A 262 33.77 -19.22 -25.41
CA SER A 262 33.21 -18.49 -26.56
C SER A 262 33.59 -19.15 -27.87
N THR A 263 32.58 -19.62 -28.61
CA THR A 263 32.77 -20.28 -29.92
C THR A 263 32.77 -19.31 -31.10
N GLY A 264 32.51 -18.01 -30.87
CA GLY A 264 32.44 -17.00 -31.92
C GLY A 264 32.60 -15.55 -31.41
N ARG A 265 32.71 -14.60 -32.36
CA ARG A 265 32.62 -13.15 -32.08
C ARG A 265 31.20 -12.83 -31.64
N GLU A 266 31.06 -12.04 -30.55
CA GLU A 266 29.78 -11.50 -30.13
C GLU A 266 29.73 -9.99 -30.42
N LEU A 267 28.68 -9.57 -31.15
CA LEU A 267 28.47 -8.18 -31.53
C LEU A 267 28.03 -7.36 -30.32
N GLY A 268 28.76 -6.29 -30.04
CA GLY A 268 28.35 -5.32 -29.00
C GLY A 268 27.12 -4.50 -29.41
N LEU A 269 26.48 -3.89 -28.43
CA LEU A 269 25.29 -3.04 -28.66
C LEU A 269 25.59 -1.89 -29.64
N PHE A 270 26.79 -1.33 -29.66
CA PHE A 270 27.15 -0.24 -30.57
C PHE A 270 27.27 -0.70 -32.04
N GLU A 271 27.54 -1.97 -32.28
CA GLU A 271 27.49 -2.56 -33.63
C GLU A 271 26.04 -2.88 -34.03
N GLN A 272 25.24 -3.45 -33.09
CA GLN A 272 23.86 -3.84 -33.33
C GLN A 272 22.95 -2.63 -33.57
N TYR A 273 23.18 -1.54 -32.82
CA TYR A 273 22.39 -0.30 -32.90
C TYR A 273 23.09 0.80 -33.70
N ARG A 274 23.87 0.41 -34.71
CA ARG A 274 24.58 1.33 -35.61
C ARG A 274 23.60 2.32 -36.26
N ASN A 275 23.93 3.61 -36.21
CA ASN A 275 23.11 4.75 -36.63
C ASN A 275 21.84 4.98 -35.77
N GLY A 276 21.64 4.17 -34.72
CA GLY A 276 20.50 4.24 -33.81
C GLY A 276 20.70 5.18 -32.62
N THR A 277 19.85 5.00 -31.62
CA THR A 277 19.89 5.73 -30.34
C THR A 277 19.95 4.73 -29.20
N VAL A 278 20.90 4.92 -28.28
CA VAL A 278 21.05 4.15 -27.05
C VAL A 278 20.81 5.06 -25.86
N VAL A 279 19.85 4.70 -25.03
CA VAL A 279 19.46 5.46 -23.83
C VAL A 279 19.97 4.73 -22.59
N PHE A 280 20.75 5.41 -21.75
CA PHE A 280 21.21 4.93 -20.46
C PHE A 280 20.29 5.48 -19.37
N TYR A 281 19.48 4.63 -18.77
CA TYR A 281 18.64 4.96 -17.62
C TYR A 281 19.36 4.66 -16.31
N HIS A 282 19.23 5.48 -15.29
CA HIS A 282 20.05 5.52 -14.08
C HIS A 282 21.56 5.69 -14.42
N ALA A 283 21.85 6.61 -15.33
CA ALA A 283 23.21 6.81 -15.82
C ALA A 283 24.19 7.30 -14.73
N GLU A 284 23.69 7.82 -13.61
CA GLU A 284 24.48 8.15 -12.41
C GLU A 284 25.16 6.94 -11.76
N LYS A 285 24.75 5.72 -12.07
CA LYS A 285 25.35 4.46 -11.58
C LYS A 285 26.40 3.87 -12.53
N LEU A 286 26.70 4.56 -13.62
CA LEU A 286 27.66 4.10 -14.60
C LEU A 286 29.10 4.23 -14.05
N GLY A 287 29.87 3.13 -14.07
CA GLY A 287 31.25 3.11 -13.59
C GLY A 287 32.17 4.08 -14.36
N LYS A 288 33.11 4.74 -13.67
CA LYS A 288 34.03 5.75 -14.28
C LYS A 288 34.86 5.21 -15.45
N ASP A 289 35.25 3.93 -15.40
CA ASP A 289 36.00 3.29 -16.48
C ASP A 289 35.15 3.20 -17.76
N ILE A 290 33.89 2.85 -17.63
CA ILE A 290 32.94 2.79 -18.75
C ILE A 290 32.66 4.20 -19.29
N GLN A 291 32.45 5.17 -18.39
CA GLN A 291 32.29 6.57 -18.79
C GLN A 291 33.44 7.08 -19.63
N LYS A 292 34.68 6.74 -19.26
CA LYS A 292 35.88 7.12 -20.01
C LYS A 292 35.94 6.48 -21.39
N LYS A 293 35.64 5.18 -21.48
CA LYS A 293 35.58 4.46 -22.77
C LYS A 293 34.49 5.01 -23.69
N LEU A 294 33.32 5.34 -23.14
CA LEU A 294 32.23 5.97 -23.89
C LEU A 294 32.61 7.37 -24.37
N TYR A 295 33.27 8.16 -23.55
CA TYR A 295 33.76 9.48 -23.91
C TYR A 295 34.76 9.40 -25.08
N ASP A 296 35.76 8.51 -24.96
CA ASP A 296 36.74 8.28 -26.01
C ASP A 296 36.08 7.85 -27.32
N ALA A 297 35.08 6.98 -27.26
CA ALA A 297 34.33 6.51 -28.43
C ALA A 297 33.55 7.66 -29.11
N VAL A 298 32.95 8.56 -28.34
CA VAL A 298 32.20 9.72 -28.86
C VAL A 298 33.15 10.73 -29.52
N ILE A 299 34.30 11.04 -28.90
CA ILE A 299 35.26 12.04 -29.41
C ILE A 299 36.01 11.53 -30.63
N ARG A 300 36.55 10.28 -30.58
CA ARG A 300 37.30 9.68 -31.70
C ARG A 300 36.40 9.19 -32.83
N LYS A 301 35.10 9.06 -32.60
CA LYS A 301 34.11 8.46 -33.51
C LYS A 301 34.43 7.00 -33.90
N THR A 302 35.27 6.34 -33.11
CA THR A 302 35.67 4.93 -33.26
C THR A 302 35.73 4.25 -31.90
N PHE A 303 35.53 2.94 -31.89
CA PHE A 303 35.74 2.11 -30.70
C PHE A 303 36.36 0.77 -31.09
N THR A 304 36.96 0.08 -30.13
CA THR A 304 37.54 -1.26 -30.29
C THR A 304 36.71 -2.27 -29.48
N THR A 305 36.51 -3.47 -30.04
CA THR A 305 35.96 -4.59 -29.29
C THR A 305 36.95 -5.05 -28.20
N ILE A 306 36.49 -5.72 -27.15
CA ILE A 306 37.38 -6.32 -26.15
C ILE A 306 38.31 -7.32 -26.86
N ASP A 307 39.62 -7.20 -26.62
CA ASP A 307 40.70 -7.98 -27.28
C ASP A 307 40.73 -7.92 -28.81
N GLY A 308 39.97 -6.98 -29.41
CA GLY A 308 40.00 -6.70 -30.86
C GLY A 308 41.11 -5.69 -31.21
N LYS A 309 41.71 -5.86 -32.40
CA LYS A 309 42.71 -4.94 -32.95
C LYS A 309 42.10 -3.95 -33.94
N ASP A 310 40.90 -4.20 -34.42
CA ASP A 310 40.28 -3.42 -35.47
C ASP A 310 39.38 -2.32 -34.88
N GLU A 311 39.61 -1.08 -35.27
CA GLU A 311 38.74 0.04 -34.90
C GLU A 311 37.43 -0.03 -35.72
N GLN A 312 36.32 0.11 -34.99
CA GLN A 312 34.98 0.17 -35.55
C GLN A 312 34.41 1.59 -35.48
N PRO A 313 33.66 2.08 -36.50
CA PRO A 313 33.09 3.42 -36.47
C PRO A 313 31.97 3.53 -35.46
N PHE A 314 32.06 4.49 -34.55
CA PHE A 314 31.04 4.85 -33.58
C PHE A 314 30.03 5.82 -34.18
N ARG A 315 28.79 5.37 -34.44
CA ARG A 315 27.71 6.15 -35.06
C ARG A 315 26.41 6.18 -34.27
N VAL A 316 26.48 5.77 -32.99
CA VAL A 316 25.35 5.71 -32.11
C VAL A 316 25.13 7.08 -31.44
N ARG A 317 23.89 7.51 -31.29
CA ARG A 317 23.53 8.64 -30.48
C ARG A 317 23.32 8.18 -29.03
N LEU A 318 23.98 8.82 -28.07
CA LEU A 318 23.84 8.52 -26.63
C LEU A 318 22.87 9.49 -25.97
N VAL A 319 21.97 8.97 -25.12
CA VAL A 319 21.10 9.75 -24.25
C VAL A 319 21.28 9.24 -22.83
N PHE A 320 21.65 10.14 -21.92
CA PHE A 320 21.81 9.83 -20.50
C PHE A 320 20.61 10.35 -19.72
N ILE A 321 20.00 9.52 -18.90
CA ILE A 321 18.87 9.87 -18.04
C ILE A 321 19.31 9.72 -16.59
N VAL A 322 19.14 10.80 -15.82
CA VAL A 322 19.50 10.89 -14.40
C VAL A 322 18.37 11.52 -13.58
N ASP A 323 18.34 11.23 -12.28
CA ASP A 323 17.34 11.76 -11.34
C ASP A 323 17.78 13.08 -10.69
N HIS A 324 19.01 13.52 -10.94
CA HIS A 324 19.63 14.69 -10.33
C HIS A 324 20.01 15.77 -11.36
N ASP A 325 20.09 17.01 -10.89
CA ASP A 325 20.55 18.12 -11.70
C ASP A 325 22.06 18.03 -12.02
N ILE A 326 22.50 18.68 -13.10
CA ILE A 326 23.91 18.70 -13.52
C ILE A 326 24.83 19.29 -12.45
N SER A 327 24.34 20.23 -11.63
CA SER A 327 25.07 20.80 -10.49
C SER A 327 25.37 19.75 -9.43
N THR A 328 24.38 18.90 -9.11
CA THR A 328 24.51 17.78 -8.16
C THR A 328 25.47 16.71 -8.69
N LEU A 329 25.38 16.39 -9.99
CA LEU A 329 26.30 15.45 -10.65
C LEU A 329 27.78 15.90 -10.57
N LYS A 330 28.01 17.20 -10.68
CA LYS A 330 29.35 17.82 -10.56
C LYS A 330 29.85 17.78 -9.11
N HIS A 331 28.99 18.15 -8.14
CA HIS A 331 29.38 18.20 -6.72
C HIS A 331 29.71 16.84 -6.11
N HIS A 332 29.00 15.78 -6.55
CA HIS A 332 29.19 14.43 -6.03
C HIS A 332 30.14 13.57 -6.85
N ASP A 333 30.86 14.15 -7.84
CA ASP A 333 31.80 13.43 -8.71
C ASP A 333 31.23 12.14 -9.34
N ILE A 334 29.94 12.20 -9.72
CA ILE A 334 29.20 11.08 -10.30
C ILE A 334 29.63 10.83 -11.74
N PHE A 335 29.73 11.93 -12.54
CA PHE A 335 30.27 11.89 -13.89
C PHE A 335 31.69 12.42 -13.91
N ILE A 336 32.53 11.88 -14.83
CA ILE A 336 33.88 12.45 -15.06
C ILE A 336 33.75 13.89 -15.60
N PRO A 337 34.72 14.79 -15.29
CA PRO A 337 34.61 16.20 -15.66
C PRO A 337 34.38 16.42 -17.16
N GLU A 338 35.02 15.61 -18.00
CA GLU A 338 34.93 15.68 -19.46
C GLU A 338 33.50 15.46 -19.97
N TRP A 339 32.72 14.54 -19.33
CA TRP A 339 31.29 14.37 -19.64
C TRP A 339 30.46 15.55 -19.20
N ILE A 340 30.74 16.12 -18.03
CA ILE A 340 30.00 17.29 -17.52
C ILE A 340 30.15 18.47 -18.48
N ASP A 341 31.40 18.74 -18.96
CA ASP A 341 31.67 19.83 -19.90
C ASP A 341 30.99 19.58 -21.27
N LEU A 342 31.02 18.35 -21.77
CA LEU A 342 30.39 17.99 -23.05
C LEU A 342 28.84 18.08 -22.97
N LEU A 343 28.24 17.63 -21.87
CA LEU A 343 26.79 17.59 -21.67
C LEU A 343 26.20 18.93 -21.25
N ALA A 344 26.96 19.85 -20.65
CA ALA A 344 26.48 21.12 -20.11
C ALA A 344 25.66 21.98 -21.10
N SER A 345 25.96 21.88 -22.39
CA SER A 345 25.25 22.59 -23.47
C SER A 345 24.02 21.81 -24.00
N HIS A 346 23.86 20.55 -23.61
CA HIS A 346 22.84 19.62 -24.12
C HIS A 346 22.08 18.97 -22.97
N VAL A 347 21.53 19.80 -22.07
CA VAL A 347 20.70 19.37 -20.95
C VAL A 347 19.24 19.63 -21.25
N PHE A 348 18.40 18.59 -21.06
CA PHE A 348 16.96 18.67 -21.10
C PHE A 348 16.41 18.44 -19.69
N SER A 349 15.99 19.49 -19.00
CA SER A 349 15.42 19.40 -17.66
C SER A 349 13.90 19.33 -17.71
N LEU A 350 13.33 18.27 -17.11
CA LEU A 350 11.89 18.09 -16.96
C LEU A 350 11.44 18.61 -15.60
N PRO A 351 10.52 19.58 -15.54
CA PRO A 351 10.01 20.11 -14.29
C PRO A 351 9.13 19.09 -13.58
N PRO A 352 9.07 19.09 -12.24
CA PRO A 352 8.18 18.24 -11.47
C PRO A 352 6.72 18.70 -11.59
N LEU A 353 5.76 17.78 -11.45
CA LEU A 353 4.33 18.03 -11.65
C LEU A 353 3.76 19.14 -10.74
N ARG A 354 4.33 19.33 -9.54
CA ARG A 354 3.95 20.39 -8.60
C ARG A 354 4.18 21.81 -9.14
N GLU A 355 5.09 22.01 -10.09
CA GLU A 355 5.37 23.31 -10.73
C GLU A 355 4.36 23.64 -11.84
N HIS A 356 3.66 22.63 -12.37
CA HIS A 356 2.67 22.81 -13.44
C HIS A 356 1.30 22.18 -13.12
N ARG A 357 0.80 22.44 -11.92
CA ARG A 357 -0.48 21.90 -11.41
C ARG A 357 -1.69 22.18 -12.32
N ARG A 358 -1.62 23.21 -13.17
CA ARG A 358 -2.69 23.53 -14.14
C ARG A 358 -2.90 22.42 -15.16
N ASP A 359 -1.93 21.57 -15.38
CA ASP A 359 -1.99 20.45 -16.32
C ASP A 359 -2.69 19.22 -15.73
N ILE A 360 -2.78 19.14 -14.40
CA ILE A 360 -3.37 18.00 -13.69
C ILE A 360 -4.78 17.66 -14.18
N PRO A 361 -5.72 18.61 -14.38
CA PRO A 361 -7.07 18.27 -14.86
C PRO A 361 -7.07 17.58 -16.23
N LEU A 362 -6.20 18.00 -17.13
CA LEU A 362 -6.07 17.40 -18.47
C LEU A 362 -5.46 16.00 -18.39
N LEU A 363 -4.38 15.85 -17.62
CA LEU A 363 -3.74 14.55 -17.35
C LEU A 363 -4.71 13.56 -16.69
N VAL A 364 -5.49 14.03 -15.72
CA VAL A 364 -6.52 13.22 -15.06
C VAL A 364 -7.57 12.73 -16.05
N ASN A 365 -8.07 13.62 -16.92
CA ASN A 365 -9.05 13.24 -17.93
C ASN A 365 -8.47 12.24 -18.95
N HIS A 366 -7.21 12.40 -19.32
CA HIS A 366 -6.50 11.45 -20.19
C HIS A 366 -6.40 10.07 -19.53
N TYR A 367 -5.82 9.98 -18.32
CA TYR A 367 -5.72 8.71 -17.60
C TYR A 367 -7.08 8.09 -17.26
N LEU A 368 -8.10 8.92 -17.01
CA LEU A 368 -9.46 8.47 -16.78
C LEU A 368 -10.02 7.72 -18.00
N ARG A 369 -9.87 8.27 -19.19
CA ARG A 369 -10.30 7.63 -20.45
C ARG A 369 -9.52 6.35 -20.72
N LEU A 370 -8.18 6.42 -20.58
CA LEU A 370 -7.29 5.29 -20.80
C LEU A 370 -7.67 4.10 -19.89
N TYR A 371 -7.74 4.33 -18.58
CA TYR A 371 -8.00 3.27 -17.60
C TYR A 371 -9.47 2.83 -17.56
N SER A 372 -10.42 3.70 -17.91
CA SER A 372 -11.82 3.29 -18.05
C SER A 372 -11.99 2.29 -19.19
N ALA A 373 -11.29 2.51 -20.30
CA ALA A 373 -11.27 1.57 -21.43
C ALA A 373 -10.56 0.26 -21.05
N GLU A 374 -9.40 0.33 -20.41
CA GLU A 374 -8.60 -0.84 -19.97
C GLU A 374 -9.35 -1.70 -18.95
N CYS A 375 -10.03 -1.07 -17.98
CA CYS A 375 -10.80 -1.77 -16.95
C CYS A 375 -12.21 -2.15 -17.39
N ASN A 376 -12.59 -1.87 -18.65
CA ASN A 376 -13.94 -2.05 -19.20
C ASN A 376 -15.05 -1.44 -18.30
N LYS A 377 -14.83 -0.19 -17.87
CA LYS A 377 -15.74 0.56 -17.00
C LYS A 377 -16.27 1.82 -17.69
N ARG A 378 -17.46 2.32 -17.27
CA ARG A 378 -18.08 3.54 -17.79
C ARG A 378 -17.77 4.78 -16.92
N VAL A 379 -16.56 4.85 -16.35
CA VAL A 379 -16.15 5.99 -15.53
C VAL A 379 -15.70 7.11 -16.46
N SER A 380 -16.46 8.21 -16.51
CA SER A 380 -16.23 9.31 -17.47
C SER A 380 -15.97 10.65 -16.81
N ARG A 381 -16.17 10.76 -15.49
CA ARG A 381 -16.09 12.04 -14.76
C ARG A 381 -15.35 11.89 -13.45
N ILE A 382 -14.82 13.03 -12.99
CA ILE A 382 -14.24 13.18 -11.65
C ILE A 382 -14.95 14.33 -10.93
N SER A 383 -15.30 14.17 -9.67
CA SER A 383 -15.96 15.22 -8.90
C SER A 383 -15.01 16.41 -8.67
N PRO A 384 -15.53 17.64 -8.59
CA PRO A 384 -14.73 18.84 -8.33
C PRO A 384 -13.91 18.73 -7.04
N ASP A 385 -14.45 18.08 -6.00
CA ASP A 385 -13.76 17.87 -4.74
C ASP A 385 -12.58 16.91 -4.89
N ALA A 386 -12.75 15.80 -5.63
CA ALA A 386 -11.69 14.86 -5.95
C ALA A 386 -10.58 15.53 -6.78
N LEU A 387 -10.95 16.32 -7.79
CA LEU A 387 -10.00 17.09 -8.58
C LEU A 387 -9.24 18.12 -7.72
N GLY A 388 -9.96 18.81 -6.81
CA GLY A 388 -9.36 19.74 -5.86
C GLY A 388 -8.30 19.11 -4.95
N ILE A 389 -8.49 17.86 -4.54
CA ILE A 389 -7.49 17.09 -3.78
C ILE A 389 -6.25 16.82 -4.64
N LEU A 390 -6.44 16.35 -5.88
CA LEU A 390 -5.34 16.07 -6.81
C LEU A 390 -4.51 17.32 -7.13
N MET A 391 -5.14 18.48 -7.27
CA MET A 391 -4.46 19.75 -7.55
C MET A 391 -3.66 20.31 -6.38
N LYS A 392 -4.02 19.96 -5.14
CA LYS A 392 -3.32 20.43 -3.92
C LYS A 392 -2.14 19.55 -3.52
N TYR A 393 -2.06 18.35 -4.04
CA TYR A 393 -1.00 17.40 -3.68
C TYR A 393 0.31 17.72 -4.42
N ASP A 394 1.47 17.40 -3.81
CA ASP A 394 2.79 17.78 -4.32
C ASP A 394 3.39 16.77 -5.32
N TRP A 395 2.79 15.62 -5.49
CA TRP A 395 3.17 14.60 -6.47
C TRP A 395 4.66 14.20 -6.43
N PRO A 396 5.18 13.66 -5.31
CA PRO A 396 6.58 13.26 -5.22
C PRO A 396 6.98 12.17 -6.23
N GLY A 397 6.02 11.38 -6.72
CA GLY A 397 6.21 10.41 -7.81
C GLY A 397 5.73 10.91 -9.17
N ASN A 398 5.44 12.20 -9.30
CA ASN A 398 5.09 12.91 -10.53
C ASN A 398 4.00 12.22 -11.38
N LEU A 399 4.16 12.10 -12.70
CA LEU A 399 3.20 11.48 -13.62
C LEU A 399 2.94 10.01 -13.31
N THR A 400 3.97 9.27 -12.89
CA THR A 400 3.83 7.84 -12.55
C THR A 400 2.92 7.65 -11.33
N GLU A 401 3.03 8.52 -10.34
CA GLU A 401 2.16 8.49 -9.16
C GLU A 401 0.74 8.92 -9.52
N LEU A 402 0.56 10.01 -10.29
CA LEU A 402 -0.75 10.47 -10.76
C LEU A 402 -1.48 9.37 -11.54
N SER A 403 -0.81 8.78 -12.51
CA SER A 403 -1.30 7.65 -13.32
C SER A 403 -1.77 6.50 -12.42
N SER A 404 -0.95 6.08 -11.45
CA SER A 404 -1.28 5.01 -10.50
C SER A 404 -2.47 5.36 -9.60
N VAL A 405 -2.60 6.62 -9.18
CA VAL A 405 -3.74 7.09 -8.36
C VAL A 405 -5.03 7.03 -9.16
N ILE A 406 -5.03 7.50 -10.41
CA ILE A 406 -6.23 7.46 -11.27
C ILE A 406 -6.61 6.03 -11.64
N TYR A 407 -5.63 5.18 -11.99
CA TYR A 407 -5.88 3.75 -12.23
C TYR A 407 -6.61 3.09 -11.07
N ARG A 408 -6.10 3.27 -9.84
CA ARG A 408 -6.72 2.74 -8.63
C ARG A 408 -8.12 3.31 -8.39
N ALA A 409 -8.30 4.61 -8.60
CA ALA A 409 -9.59 5.25 -8.46
C ALA A 409 -10.62 4.66 -9.44
N VAL A 410 -10.25 4.47 -10.71
CA VAL A 410 -11.09 3.81 -11.72
C VAL A 410 -11.42 2.38 -11.31
N MET A 411 -10.43 1.61 -10.84
CA MET A 411 -10.67 0.23 -10.40
C MET A 411 -11.70 0.12 -9.29
N VAL A 412 -11.68 1.04 -8.33
CA VAL A 412 -12.57 1.02 -7.15
C VAL A 412 -13.94 1.62 -7.44
N THR A 413 -14.05 2.56 -8.38
CA THR A 413 -15.30 3.25 -8.72
C THR A 413 -16.34 2.29 -9.29
N GLN A 414 -17.58 2.37 -8.78
CA GLN A 414 -18.74 1.60 -9.25
C GLN A 414 -19.72 2.46 -10.07
N GLN A 415 -19.60 3.76 -9.98
CA GLN A 415 -20.44 4.76 -10.66
C GLN A 415 -19.68 5.39 -11.81
N ASP A 416 -20.32 6.26 -12.57
CA ASP A 416 -19.73 6.96 -13.71
C ASP A 416 -18.76 8.09 -13.30
N GLU A 417 -18.64 8.38 -11.97
CA GLU A 417 -17.88 9.51 -11.44
C GLU A 417 -16.96 9.06 -10.30
N ILE A 418 -15.68 9.50 -10.34
CA ILE A 418 -14.73 9.35 -9.23
C ILE A 418 -15.01 10.42 -8.17
N VAL A 419 -15.19 10.00 -6.94
CA VAL A 419 -15.39 10.88 -5.78
C VAL A 419 -14.15 10.95 -4.90
N SER A 420 -14.09 11.95 -4.00
CA SER A 420 -12.95 12.23 -3.14
C SER A 420 -12.49 11.04 -2.30
N GLU A 421 -13.42 10.18 -1.85
CA GLU A 421 -13.09 8.99 -1.06
C GLU A 421 -12.33 7.91 -1.82
N GLN A 422 -12.33 7.98 -3.15
CA GLN A 422 -11.64 7.03 -4.03
C GLN A 422 -10.25 7.54 -4.44
N ILE A 423 -9.95 8.82 -4.18
CA ILE A 423 -8.62 9.41 -4.40
C ILE A 423 -7.73 9.09 -3.21
N LEU A 424 -6.71 8.28 -3.45
CA LEU A 424 -5.75 7.85 -2.45
C LEU A 424 -4.37 8.25 -2.89
N LEU A 425 -3.87 9.29 -2.24
CA LEU A 425 -2.57 9.89 -2.47
C LEU A 425 -1.52 9.14 -1.66
N GLY A 426 -0.36 8.95 -2.26
CA GLY A 426 0.78 8.24 -1.67
C GLY A 426 0.75 6.72 -1.89
N LEU A 427 1.92 6.11 -1.92
CA LEU A 427 2.08 4.65 -1.97
C LEU A 427 2.14 4.11 -0.53
N PRO A 428 1.33 3.10 -0.16
CA PRO A 428 1.52 2.42 1.12
C PRO A 428 2.92 1.80 1.14
N ARG A 429 3.83 2.35 1.92
CA ARG A 429 5.17 1.79 2.11
C ARG A 429 5.07 0.62 3.07
N THR A 430 5.11 -0.60 2.55
CA THR A 430 5.29 -1.83 3.34
C THR A 430 6.77 -2.05 3.64
N GLU A 431 7.44 -1.09 4.24
CA GLU A 431 8.79 -1.24 4.74
C GLU A 431 8.77 -1.60 6.23
N GLY A 432 8.74 -2.91 6.51
CA GLY A 432 8.93 -3.44 7.84
C GLY A 432 9.44 -4.86 7.79
N LYS A 433 10.75 -5.05 7.93
CA LYS A 433 11.44 -6.34 7.84
C LYS A 433 11.04 -7.39 8.92
N LEU A 434 10.17 -7.05 9.87
CA LEU A 434 9.72 -7.91 10.97
C LEU A 434 8.19 -7.82 11.10
N GLN A 435 7.48 -8.38 10.11
CA GLN A 435 6.03 -8.51 10.16
C GLN A 435 5.65 -9.99 10.14
N TYR A 436 4.94 -10.45 11.17
CA TYR A 436 4.40 -11.80 11.24
C TYR A 436 2.90 -11.78 10.96
N ASN A 437 2.47 -12.48 9.91
CA ASN A 437 1.07 -12.56 9.54
C ASN A 437 0.33 -13.60 10.42
N LEU A 438 -0.49 -13.13 11.34
CA LEU A 438 -1.27 -13.97 12.26
C LEU A 438 -2.31 -14.85 11.56
N LEU A 439 -2.76 -14.50 10.34
CA LEU A 439 -3.69 -15.35 9.57
C LEU A 439 -3.02 -16.64 9.05
N ARG A 440 -1.70 -16.82 9.25
CA ARG A 440 -1.04 -18.12 9.06
C ARG A 440 -1.42 -19.13 10.15
N ILE A 441 -1.87 -18.65 11.32
CA ILE A 441 -2.37 -19.51 12.39
C ILE A 441 -3.81 -19.92 12.06
N PRO A 442 -4.07 -21.25 11.87
CA PRO A 442 -5.39 -21.71 11.39
C PRO A 442 -6.56 -21.32 12.32
N LEU A 443 -6.30 -21.28 13.62
CA LEU A 443 -7.33 -20.92 14.62
C LEU A 443 -7.79 -19.47 14.44
N ILE A 444 -6.84 -18.53 14.30
CA ILE A 444 -7.13 -17.09 14.11
C ILE A 444 -7.85 -16.88 12.78
N ARG A 445 -7.39 -17.54 11.72
CA ARG A 445 -8.04 -17.49 10.41
C ARG A 445 -9.47 -17.97 10.48
N ARG A 446 -9.72 -19.17 11.00
CA ARG A 446 -11.08 -19.74 11.16
C ARG A 446 -11.99 -18.84 11.98
N LEU A 447 -11.47 -18.25 13.06
CA LEU A 447 -12.23 -17.29 13.87
C LEU A 447 -12.65 -16.06 13.03
N MET A 448 -11.72 -15.44 12.31
CA MET A 448 -11.97 -14.25 11.52
C MET A 448 -12.84 -14.50 10.28
N GLU A 449 -12.76 -15.69 9.68
CA GLU A 449 -13.59 -16.12 8.54
C GLU A 449 -14.98 -16.60 9.00
N SER A 450 -15.17 -16.94 10.28
CA SER A 450 -16.41 -17.48 10.78
C SER A 450 -17.58 -16.46 10.69
N ARG A 451 -18.81 -16.97 10.54
CA ARG A 451 -20.04 -16.13 10.59
C ARG A 451 -20.26 -15.51 11.97
N LEU A 452 -19.70 -16.12 13.01
CA LEU A 452 -19.83 -15.64 14.39
C LEU A 452 -19.07 -14.35 14.64
N TYR A 453 -17.95 -14.12 13.94
CA TYR A 453 -17.18 -12.89 14.06
C TYR A 453 -17.66 -11.85 13.01
N PRO A 454 -17.86 -10.57 13.35
CA PRO A 454 -17.93 -9.96 14.68
C PRO A 454 -19.35 -9.98 15.28
N VAL A 455 -20.25 -10.85 14.78
CA VAL A 455 -21.69 -10.85 15.15
C VAL A 455 -21.89 -11.23 16.62
N LEU A 456 -21.24 -12.33 17.06
CA LEU A 456 -21.39 -12.81 18.44
C LEU A 456 -20.81 -11.83 19.46
N PRO A 457 -19.56 -11.33 19.35
CA PRO A 457 -19.06 -10.30 20.28
C PRO A 457 -19.96 -9.06 20.31
N ARG A 458 -20.48 -8.62 19.17
CA ARG A 458 -21.40 -7.49 19.07
C ARG A 458 -22.72 -7.73 19.78
N ALA A 459 -23.27 -8.94 19.67
CA ALA A 459 -24.51 -9.30 20.33
C ALA A 459 -24.34 -9.32 21.85
N ILE A 460 -23.24 -9.92 22.35
CA ILE A 460 -22.93 -9.96 23.79
C ILE A 460 -22.78 -8.53 24.33
N VAL A 461 -21.95 -7.71 23.71
CA VAL A 461 -21.73 -6.31 24.12
C VAL A 461 -23.03 -5.50 24.00
N GLY A 462 -23.86 -5.79 22.98
CA GLY A 462 -25.18 -5.15 22.81
C GLY A 462 -26.15 -5.46 23.94
N VAL A 463 -26.23 -6.70 24.38
CA VAL A 463 -27.09 -7.11 25.51
C VAL A 463 -26.62 -6.45 26.81
N VAL A 464 -25.32 -6.52 27.10
CA VAL A 464 -24.74 -5.90 28.29
C VAL A 464 -24.97 -4.39 28.29
N PHE A 465 -24.81 -3.74 27.13
CA PHE A 465 -25.08 -2.30 26.96
C PHE A 465 -26.58 -1.97 27.20
N CYS A 466 -27.51 -2.78 26.68
CA CYS A 466 -28.95 -2.56 26.92
C CYS A 466 -29.29 -2.66 28.41
N ILE A 467 -28.72 -3.64 29.11
CA ILE A 467 -28.89 -3.75 30.59
C ILE A 467 -28.33 -2.50 31.26
N GLY A 468 -27.10 -2.07 30.88
CA GLY A 468 -26.47 -0.86 31.40
C GLY A 468 -27.33 0.38 31.17
N MET A 469 -27.88 0.58 29.96
CA MET A 469 -28.80 1.69 29.65
C MET A 469 -30.06 1.69 30.50
N LEU A 470 -30.66 0.53 30.71
CA LEU A 470 -31.86 0.41 31.57
C LEU A 470 -31.52 0.82 33.02
N THR A 471 -30.37 0.39 33.53
CA THR A 471 -29.96 0.72 34.91
C THR A 471 -29.53 2.19 35.08
N LEU A 472 -29.03 2.84 34.02
CA LEU A 472 -28.74 4.27 34.02
C LEU A 472 -30.00 5.13 34.14
N PHE A 473 -31.13 4.70 33.58
CA PHE A 473 -32.39 5.46 33.61
C PHE A 473 -33.34 5.04 34.72
N PHE A 474 -33.36 3.77 35.10
CA PHE A 474 -34.36 3.19 36.01
C PHE A 474 -33.75 2.48 37.22
N GLY A 475 -32.40 2.43 37.33
CA GLY A 475 -31.71 1.81 38.47
C GLY A 475 -31.51 2.78 39.64
N SER A 476 -30.62 2.38 40.58
CA SER A 476 -30.23 3.22 41.72
C SER A 476 -29.71 4.58 41.27
N THR A 477 -30.13 5.65 41.92
CA THR A 477 -29.60 7.00 41.71
C THR A 477 -28.24 7.21 42.38
N SER A 478 -27.86 6.31 43.29
CA SER A 478 -26.55 6.32 43.94
C SER A 478 -25.47 5.92 42.90
N PRO A 479 -24.46 6.76 42.70
CA PRO A 479 -23.37 6.42 41.74
C PRO A 479 -22.66 5.11 42.06
N GLU A 480 -22.52 4.80 43.36
CA GLU A 480 -21.78 3.63 43.81
C GLU A 480 -22.51 2.29 43.56
N GLU A 481 -23.85 2.30 43.54
CA GLU A 481 -24.68 1.13 43.35
C GLU A 481 -25.22 0.95 41.93
N ASN A 482 -24.96 1.95 41.07
CA ASN A 482 -25.51 1.90 39.72
C ASN A 482 -24.66 1.02 38.78
N PHE A 483 -25.20 -0.11 38.34
CA PHE A 483 -24.50 -1.04 37.43
C PHE A 483 -24.11 -0.39 36.12
N GLY A 484 -24.95 0.40 35.48
CA GLY A 484 -24.69 1.05 34.20
C GLY A 484 -23.58 2.08 34.28
N LEU A 485 -23.48 2.79 35.39
CA LEU A 485 -22.40 3.74 35.63
C LEU A 485 -21.05 3.01 35.80
N THR A 486 -21.02 1.98 36.64
CA THR A 486 -19.83 1.14 36.85
C THR A 486 -19.37 0.50 35.53
N LEU A 487 -20.32 -0.02 34.74
CA LEU A 487 -20.04 -0.62 33.44
C LEU A 487 -19.45 0.39 32.44
N SER A 488 -19.99 1.61 32.39
CA SER A 488 -19.58 2.62 31.40
C SER A 488 -18.21 3.23 31.74
N TRP A 489 -18.01 3.70 32.96
CA TRP A 489 -16.83 4.46 33.39
C TRP A 489 -15.70 3.59 33.92
N HIS A 490 -16.01 2.62 34.78
CA HIS A 490 -14.98 1.82 35.45
C HIS A 490 -14.55 0.57 34.67
N ILE A 491 -15.35 0.13 33.66
CA ILE A 491 -15.04 -1.04 32.80
C ILE A 491 -14.88 -0.63 31.33
N GLY A 492 -15.86 0.08 30.76
CA GLY A 492 -15.94 0.36 29.34
C GLY A 492 -14.78 1.20 28.82
N TRP A 493 -14.55 2.36 29.45
CA TRP A 493 -13.43 3.23 29.08
C TRP A 493 -12.05 2.60 29.28
N PRO A 494 -11.73 1.99 30.45
CA PRO A 494 -10.45 1.29 30.62
C PRO A 494 -10.19 0.23 29.55
N LEU A 495 -11.17 -0.64 29.28
CA LEU A 495 -11.04 -1.67 28.26
C LEU A 495 -10.86 -1.08 26.85
N LEU A 496 -11.54 0.04 26.55
CA LEU A 496 -11.39 0.74 25.29
C LEU A 496 -9.93 1.23 25.12
N ILE A 497 -9.38 1.92 26.11
CA ILE A 497 -8.02 2.47 26.04
C ILE A 497 -6.97 1.36 25.96
N ILE A 498 -7.10 0.30 26.79
CA ILE A 498 -6.20 -0.86 26.74
C ILE A 498 -6.22 -1.52 25.34
N SER A 499 -7.41 -1.62 24.73
CA SER A 499 -7.55 -2.27 23.42
C SER A 499 -6.72 -1.60 22.33
N PHE A 500 -6.45 -0.28 22.40
CA PHE A 500 -5.68 0.45 21.40
C PHE A 500 -4.20 0.07 21.34
N PHE A 501 -3.64 -0.52 22.39
CA PHE A 501 -2.27 -1.03 22.34
C PHE A 501 -2.13 -2.26 21.45
N PHE A 502 -3.16 -3.10 21.45
CA PHE A 502 -3.11 -4.40 20.75
C PHE A 502 -3.87 -4.38 19.45
N LEU A 503 -5.05 -3.76 19.40
CA LEU A 503 -6.00 -3.85 18.30
C LEU A 503 -6.24 -2.48 17.68
N PRO A 504 -6.23 -2.35 16.35
CA PRO A 504 -6.72 -1.14 15.71
C PRO A 504 -8.19 -0.92 16.09
N ARG A 505 -8.89 0.02 15.55
CA ARG A 505 -10.29 0.41 15.88
C ARG A 505 -11.29 -0.77 16.09
N PHE A 506 -10.86 -1.87 16.74
CA PHE A 506 -11.66 -3.08 16.98
C PHE A 506 -13.00 -2.77 17.67
N TRP A 507 -12.98 -1.86 18.66
CA TRP A 507 -14.17 -1.41 19.37
C TRP A 507 -15.28 -0.93 18.41
N CYS A 508 -14.94 -0.25 17.33
CA CYS A 508 -15.91 0.20 16.33
C CYS A 508 -16.62 -0.96 15.60
N SER A 509 -15.99 -2.14 15.51
CA SER A 509 -16.61 -3.31 14.89
C SER A 509 -17.70 -3.94 15.76
N ILE A 510 -17.54 -3.89 17.08
CA ILE A 510 -18.46 -4.45 18.08
C ILE A 510 -19.29 -3.38 18.82
N CYS A 511 -19.13 -2.11 18.48
CA CYS A 511 -19.71 -0.96 19.15
C CYS A 511 -21.23 -1.06 19.33
N PRO A 512 -21.76 -1.02 20.56
CA PRO A 512 -23.17 -1.14 20.85
C PRO A 512 -23.94 0.14 20.47
N LEU A 513 -23.31 1.32 20.54
CA LEU A 513 -23.91 2.61 20.19
C LEU A 513 -24.37 2.67 18.71
N SER A 514 -23.69 1.95 17.83
CA SER A 514 -24.07 1.84 16.41
C SER A 514 -25.09 0.74 16.11
N LEU A 515 -25.46 -0.07 17.08
CA LEU A 515 -26.35 -1.23 16.91
C LEU A 515 -27.75 -0.85 16.40
N PRO A 516 -28.44 0.19 16.96
CA PRO A 516 -29.74 0.59 16.46
C PRO A 516 -29.73 0.98 14.98
N GLY A 517 -28.74 1.75 14.54
CA GLY A 517 -28.59 2.10 13.14
C GLY A 517 -28.33 0.89 12.22
N LYS A 518 -27.52 -0.07 12.65
CA LYS A 518 -27.26 -1.31 11.91
C LYS A 518 -28.51 -2.20 11.79
N LEU A 519 -29.37 -2.22 12.82
CA LEU A 519 -30.61 -2.95 12.78
C LEU A 519 -31.57 -2.33 11.77
N VAL A 520 -31.74 -1.01 11.77
CA VAL A 520 -32.58 -0.31 10.81
C VAL A 520 -32.11 -0.52 9.37
N GLN A 521 -30.83 -0.51 9.13
CA GLN A 521 -30.23 -0.73 7.79
C GLN A 521 -30.38 -2.18 7.28
N LYS A 522 -30.92 -3.11 8.04
CA LYS A 522 -31.37 -4.42 7.52
C LYS A 522 -32.68 -4.32 6.76
N PHE A 523 -33.50 -3.30 7.06
CA PHE A 523 -34.81 -3.10 6.46
C PHE A 523 -34.84 -1.95 5.47
N ILE A 524 -34.08 -0.88 5.75
CA ILE A 524 -34.02 0.33 4.95
C ILE A 524 -32.60 0.45 4.39
N HIS A 525 -32.45 0.53 3.07
CA HIS A 525 -31.16 0.64 2.39
C HIS A 525 -31.03 2.00 1.70
N PRO A 526 -30.81 3.10 2.44
CA PRO A 526 -30.71 4.42 1.84
C PRO A 526 -29.41 4.52 1.03
N GLU A 527 -29.51 4.98 -0.21
CA GLU A 527 -28.37 5.25 -1.10
C GLU A 527 -27.88 6.70 -1.03
N ARG A 528 -28.64 7.55 -0.33
CA ARG A 528 -28.34 8.99 -0.24
C ARG A 528 -27.02 9.23 0.48
N ARG A 529 -26.12 10.01 -0.14
CA ARG A 529 -24.87 10.46 0.46
C ARG A 529 -25.12 11.61 1.43
N LEU A 530 -24.21 11.78 2.39
CA LEU A 530 -24.17 12.97 3.23
C LEU A 530 -23.96 14.24 2.38
N PRO A 531 -24.50 15.39 2.81
CA PRO A 531 -24.16 16.67 2.22
C PRO A 531 -22.66 16.92 2.20
N VAL A 532 -22.13 17.45 1.08
CA VAL A 532 -20.70 17.68 0.85
C VAL A 532 -20.08 18.56 1.95
N PHE A 533 -20.83 19.56 2.44
CA PHE A 533 -20.38 20.40 3.58
C PHE A 533 -20.03 19.56 4.82
N LEU A 534 -20.88 18.60 5.21
CA LEU A 534 -20.63 17.74 6.37
C LEU A 534 -19.44 16.79 6.14
N ILE A 535 -19.24 16.34 4.90
CA ILE A 535 -18.10 15.49 4.54
C ILE A 535 -16.80 16.28 4.66
N ASN A 536 -16.73 17.46 4.07
CA ASN A 536 -15.53 18.30 4.02
C ASN A 536 -15.10 18.84 5.39
N HIS A 537 -16.04 19.02 6.31
CA HIS A 537 -15.78 19.52 7.67
C HIS A 537 -15.86 18.42 8.74
N SER A 538 -16.06 17.16 8.32
CA SER A 538 -16.29 16.03 9.24
C SER A 538 -15.23 15.87 10.32
N GLU A 539 -13.98 16.13 10.00
CA GLU A 539 -12.85 15.99 10.91
C GLU A 539 -12.92 16.99 12.06
N TRP A 540 -13.26 18.24 11.76
CA TRP A 540 -13.48 19.30 12.76
C TRP A 540 -14.75 19.07 13.57
N ILE A 541 -15.82 18.62 12.93
CA ILE A 541 -17.10 18.31 13.59
C ILE A 541 -16.89 17.18 14.59
N MET A 542 -16.24 16.09 14.20
CA MET A 542 -15.95 14.97 15.11
C MET A 542 -15.03 15.38 16.28
N ALA A 543 -14.00 16.19 16.01
CA ALA A 543 -13.10 16.68 17.05
C ALA A 543 -13.86 17.57 18.05
N PHE A 544 -14.68 18.49 17.56
CA PHE A 544 -15.49 19.36 18.41
C PHE A 544 -16.51 18.55 19.24
N LEU A 545 -17.25 17.64 18.62
CA LEU A 545 -18.23 16.79 19.35
C LEU A 545 -17.53 15.90 20.40
N CYS A 546 -16.32 15.45 20.14
CA CYS A 546 -15.53 14.70 21.11
C CYS A 546 -15.20 15.56 22.34
N ILE A 547 -14.76 16.81 22.14
CA ILE A 547 -14.48 17.74 23.23
C ILE A 547 -15.76 18.09 23.99
N VAL A 548 -16.90 18.22 23.31
CA VAL A 548 -18.21 18.47 23.95
C VAL A 548 -18.59 17.32 24.89
N VAL A 549 -18.33 16.07 24.53
CA VAL A 549 -18.58 14.92 25.42
C VAL A 549 -17.77 15.05 26.70
N PHE A 550 -16.47 15.35 26.60
CA PHE A 550 -15.62 15.59 27.78
C PHE A 550 -16.04 16.83 28.57
N TRP A 551 -16.50 17.88 27.90
CA TRP A 551 -17.03 19.08 28.56
C TRP A 551 -18.24 18.76 29.45
N VAL A 552 -19.19 17.96 28.90
CA VAL A 552 -20.36 17.51 29.70
C VAL A 552 -19.90 16.58 30.83
N GLU A 553 -18.94 15.69 30.61
CA GLU A 553 -18.41 14.79 31.63
C GLU A 553 -17.82 15.58 32.81
N ILE A 554 -16.98 16.59 32.53
CA ILE A 554 -16.19 17.28 33.55
C ILE A 554 -17.02 18.35 34.27
N VAL A 555 -17.72 19.18 33.49
CA VAL A 555 -18.44 20.37 34.09
C VAL A 555 -19.70 19.95 34.84
N TRP A 556 -20.41 18.92 34.35
CA TRP A 556 -21.61 18.41 35.02
C TRP A 556 -21.38 17.09 35.77
N ASN A 557 -20.14 16.67 35.94
CA ASN A 557 -19.78 15.45 36.68
C ASN A 557 -20.59 14.21 36.24
N ALA A 558 -20.62 13.97 34.93
CA ALA A 558 -21.41 12.88 34.36
C ALA A 558 -20.97 11.50 34.87
N SER A 559 -19.69 11.33 35.24
CA SER A 559 -19.15 10.10 35.80
C SER A 559 -19.80 9.71 37.15
N HIS A 560 -20.45 10.65 37.85
CA HIS A 560 -21.18 10.45 39.09
C HIS A 560 -22.70 10.66 38.93
N ASN A 561 -23.20 10.85 37.72
CA ASN A 561 -24.61 11.03 37.42
C ASN A 561 -25.12 10.01 36.43
N PRO A 562 -25.86 8.97 36.90
CA PRO A 562 -26.37 7.90 36.03
C PRO A 562 -27.24 8.41 34.89
N PHE A 563 -28.18 9.31 35.19
CA PHE A 563 -29.12 9.83 34.18
C PHE A 563 -28.38 10.63 33.08
N LEU A 564 -27.43 11.48 33.46
CA LEU A 564 -26.67 12.27 32.51
C LEU A 564 -25.77 11.39 31.62
N THR A 565 -25.11 10.39 32.22
CA THR A 565 -24.36 9.36 31.46
C THR A 565 -25.27 8.64 30.44
N GLY A 566 -26.47 8.24 30.89
CA GLY A 566 -27.47 7.64 30.01
C GLY A 566 -27.86 8.55 28.85
N MET A 567 -28.05 9.84 29.08
CA MET A 567 -28.37 10.84 28.05
C MET A 567 -27.22 11.03 27.02
N ILE A 568 -25.96 11.03 27.45
CA ILE A 568 -24.81 11.09 26.54
C ILE A 568 -24.79 9.87 25.62
N LEU A 569 -24.89 8.68 26.20
CA LEU A 569 -24.88 7.42 25.42
C LEU A 569 -26.10 7.30 24.49
N LEU A 570 -27.27 7.73 24.95
CA LEU A 570 -28.50 7.77 24.17
C LEU A 570 -28.39 8.75 23.00
N SER A 571 -27.83 9.95 23.19
CA SER A 571 -27.67 10.95 22.13
C SER A 571 -26.76 10.44 20.99
N ILE A 572 -25.67 9.77 21.33
CA ILE A 572 -24.76 9.16 20.33
C ILE A 572 -25.47 8.03 19.58
N SER A 573 -26.24 7.19 20.31
CA SER A 573 -27.00 6.08 19.72
C SER A 573 -28.14 6.56 18.82
N LEU A 574 -28.83 7.62 19.21
CA LEU A 574 -29.91 8.27 18.44
C LEU A 574 -29.34 8.93 17.18
N GLY A 575 -28.18 9.58 17.27
CA GLY A 575 -27.46 10.09 16.11
C GLY A 575 -27.15 8.96 15.10
N ALA A 576 -26.63 7.84 15.58
CA ALA A 576 -26.38 6.67 14.73
C ALA A 576 -27.67 6.11 14.08
N LEU A 577 -28.77 6.08 14.82
CA LEU A 577 -30.08 5.65 14.32
C LEU A 577 -30.59 6.57 13.21
N ILE A 578 -30.70 7.88 13.48
CA ILE A 578 -31.24 8.89 12.57
C ILE A 578 -30.45 8.90 11.25
N PHE A 579 -29.12 9.01 11.35
CA PHE A 579 -28.29 9.04 10.13
C PHE A 579 -28.34 7.73 9.34
N SER A 580 -28.55 6.60 9.99
CA SER A 580 -28.72 5.30 9.32
C SER A 580 -30.05 5.15 8.59
N MET A 581 -31.09 5.94 8.93
CA MET A 581 -32.38 5.96 8.24
C MET A 581 -32.33 6.76 6.93
N PHE A 582 -31.52 7.80 6.85
CA PHE A 582 -31.53 8.74 5.72
C PHE A 582 -30.33 8.63 4.79
N PHE A 583 -29.19 8.11 5.29
CA PHE A 583 -27.93 8.12 4.56
C PHE A 583 -27.31 6.73 4.45
N GLN A 584 -26.33 6.60 3.54
CA GLN A 584 -25.58 5.36 3.32
C GLN A 584 -25.04 4.75 4.61
N ARG A 585 -24.80 3.45 4.58
CA ARG A 585 -24.31 2.69 5.75
C ARG A 585 -23.04 3.33 6.35
N TYR A 586 -22.99 3.34 7.70
CA TYR A 586 -21.87 3.86 8.49
C TYR A 586 -21.58 5.37 8.32
N SER A 587 -22.46 6.17 7.71
CA SER A 587 -22.26 7.62 7.55
C SER A 587 -22.03 8.35 8.87
N TRP A 588 -22.78 8.01 9.93
CA TRP A 588 -22.53 8.53 11.27
C TRP A 588 -21.13 8.20 11.78
N CYS A 589 -20.75 6.90 11.74
CA CYS A 589 -19.47 6.44 12.28
C CYS A 589 -18.25 7.00 11.55
N ARG A 590 -18.42 7.34 10.26
CA ARG A 590 -17.34 7.86 9.40
C ARG A 590 -17.15 9.37 9.57
N TYR A 591 -18.21 10.14 9.73
CA TYR A 591 -18.18 11.59 9.55
C TYR A 591 -18.62 12.40 10.76
N LEU A 592 -19.38 11.82 11.72
CA LEU A 592 -20.01 12.60 12.77
C LEU A 592 -19.84 12.01 14.18
N CYS A 593 -19.47 10.74 14.33
CA CYS A 593 -19.36 10.10 15.63
C CYS A 593 -18.26 10.74 16.50
N PRO A 594 -18.59 11.29 17.69
CA PRO A 594 -17.61 11.93 18.58
C PRO A 594 -16.45 11.00 18.97
N LEU A 595 -16.76 9.73 19.27
CA LEU A 595 -15.75 8.74 19.62
C LEU A 595 -15.00 8.19 18.38
N GLY A 596 -15.54 8.40 17.18
CA GLY A 596 -14.96 7.88 15.94
C GLY A 596 -13.58 8.45 15.65
N ARG A 597 -13.36 9.75 15.91
CA ARG A 597 -12.06 10.39 15.66
C ARG A 597 -11.05 10.04 16.74
N LEU A 598 -11.47 10.01 18.00
CA LEU A 598 -10.65 9.55 19.12
C LEU A 598 -10.12 8.14 18.87
N ASN A 599 -11.02 7.20 18.52
CA ASN A 599 -10.67 5.83 18.23
C ASN A 599 -9.72 5.72 17.01
N ALA A 600 -9.88 6.57 16.00
CA ALA A 600 -9.01 6.62 14.84
C ALA A 600 -7.57 7.02 15.21
N ILE A 601 -7.41 8.09 15.99
CA ILE A 601 -6.10 8.61 16.40
C ILE A 601 -5.40 7.61 17.34
N PHE A 602 -6.11 7.12 18.37
CA PHE A 602 -5.54 6.21 19.37
C PHE A 602 -5.22 4.81 18.81
N SER A 603 -5.82 4.41 17.69
CA SER A 603 -5.51 3.13 17.03
C SER A 603 -4.21 3.14 16.21
N MET A 604 -3.62 4.31 15.92
CA MET A 604 -2.40 4.41 15.11
C MET A 604 -1.20 3.68 15.72
N PRO A 605 -0.92 3.75 17.03
CA PRO A 605 0.20 3.06 17.64
C PRO A 605 -0.05 1.57 17.91
N SER A 606 -1.20 0.99 17.56
CA SER A 606 -1.51 -0.42 17.85
C SER A 606 -0.51 -1.39 17.21
N THR A 607 -0.29 -2.53 17.88
CA THR A 607 0.66 -3.56 17.43
C THR A 607 0.14 -4.41 16.27
N LEU A 608 -1.18 -4.50 16.10
CA LEU A 608 -1.80 -5.21 14.98
C LEU A 608 -2.18 -4.24 13.86
N GLU A 609 -2.02 -4.72 12.62
CA GLU A 609 -2.47 -4.01 11.42
C GLU A 609 -3.05 -4.99 10.40
N LEU A 610 -4.10 -4.55 9.70
CA LEU A 610 -4.67 -5.29 8.60
C LEU A 610 -4.24 -4.66 7.28
N ARG A 611 -3.57 -5.43 6.43
CA ARG A 611 -3.07 -5.00 5.12
C ARG A 611 -3.39 -6.06 4.07
N ALA A 612 -3.31 -5.69 2.81
CA ALA A 612 -3.40 -6.63 1.71
C ALA A 612 -2.04 -6.79 1.03
N ASN A 613 -1.78 -7.98 0.49
CA ASN A 613 -0.64 -8.18 -0.40
C ASN A 613 -0.95 -7.45 -1.72
N ARG A 614 -0.17 -6.42 -1.99
CA ARG A 614 -0.35 -5.53 -3.12
C ARG A 614 -0.21 -6.25 -4.45
N GLU A 615 0.82 -7.07 -4.58
CA GLU A 615 1.13 -7.82 -5.80
C GLU A 615 -0.03 -8.72 -6.22
N VAL A 616 -0.65 -9.42 -5.23
CA VAL A 616 -1.84 -10.25 -5.48
C VAL A 616 -3.05 -9.41 -5.87
N CYS A 617 -3.25 -8.26 -5.21
CA CYS A 617 -4.39 -7.39 -5.50
C CYS A 617 -4.31 -6.69 -6.85
N GLU A 618 -3.10 -6.33 -7.30
CA GLU A 618 -2.88 -5.62 -8.57
C GLU A 618 -2.83 -6.59 -9.76
N ASN A 619 -2.19 -7.76 -9.60
CA ASN A 619 -1.91 -8.66 -10.72
C ASN A 619 -2.91 -9.82 -10.87
N GLN A 620 -3.54 -10.27 -9.78
CA GLN A 620 -4.38 -11.47 -9.78
C GLN A 620 -5.85 -11.20 -9.53
N CYS A 621 -6.19 -10.12 -8.76
CA CYS A 621 -7.56 -9.87 -8.34
C CYS A 621 -8.36 -9.10 -9.39
N THR A 622 -9.44 -9.69 -9.90
CA THR A 622 -10.36 -9.05 -10.85
C THR A 622 -11.69 -8.62 -10.22
N ASP A 623 -12.09 -9.24 -9.11
CA ASP A 623 -13.46 -9.13 -8.57
C ASP A 623 -13.61 -8.02 -7.54
N HIS A 624 -12.57 -7.69 -6.79
CA HIS A 624 -12.57 -6.73 -5.66
C HIS A 624 -13.70 -6.94 -4.65
N THR A 625 -14.08 -8.21 -4.43
CA THR A 625 -15.20 -8.60 -3.53
C THR A 625 -14.95 -8.20 -2.07
N CYS A 626 -13.69 -8.06 -1.64
CA CYS A 626 -13.31 -7.53 -0.34
C CYS A 626 -13.86 -6.11 -0.08
N TYR A 627 -13.96 -5.30 -1.13
CA TYR A 627 -14.49 -3.94 -1.10
C TYR A 627 -16.01 -3.91 -1.42
N ARG A 628 -16.42 -4.58 -2.50
CA ARG A 628 -17.81 -4.59 -2.98
C ARG A 628 -18.74 -5.38 -2.09
N GLY A 629 -18.24 -6.49 -1.53
CA GLY A 629 -19.04 -7.48 -0.85
C GLY A 629 -19.48 -8.62 -1.77
N THR A 630 -20.16 -9.57 -1.19
CA THR A 630 -20.82 -10.69 -1.85
C THR A 630 -22.26 -10.75 -1.33
N ASP A 631 -23.11 -11.59 -1.92
CA ASP A 631 -24.50 -11.78 -1.46
C ASP A 631 -24.59 -12.22 0.01
N ASN A 632 -23.55 -12.93 0.48
CA ASN A 632 -23.50 -13.46 1.85
C ASN A 632 -22.80 -12.53 2.87
N THR A 633 -21.91 -11.64 2.42
CA THR A 633 -21.12 -10.80 3.32
C THR A 633 -20.93 -9.40 2.71
N PRO A 634 -21.31 -8.34 3.44
CA PRO A 634 -21.13 -6.98 2.96
C PRO A 634 -19.65 -6.64 2.77
N GLY A 635 -19.34 -5.74 1.84
CA GLY A 635 -18.01 -5.21 1.64
C GLY A 635 -17.49 -4.37 2.81
N CYS A 636 -16.39 -3.64 2.57
CA CYS A 636 -15.77 -2.81 3.59
C CYS A 636 -16.74 -1.72 4.11
N PRO A 637 -17.01 -1.66 5.42
CA PRO A 637 -17.92 -0.65 6.00
C PRO A 637 -17.32 0.76 6.00
N MET A 638 -16.01 0.88 5.90
CA MET A 638 -15.31 2.16 5.81
C MET A 638 -15.16 2.65 4.36
N PHE A 639 -15.65 1.89 3.37
CA PHE A 639 -15.52 2.17 1.94
C PHE A 639 -14.07 2.40 1.52
N ARG A 640 -13.14 1.64 2.11
CA ARG A 640 -11.72 1.61 1.73
C ARG A 640 -11.37 0.24 1.17
N HIS A 641 -10.67 0.22 0.04
CA HIS A 641 -10.13 -1.04 -0.47
C HIS A 641 -8.94 -1.47 0.41
N PRO A 642 -8.84 -2.74 0.85
CA PRO A 642 -7.79 -3.16 1.79
C PRO A 642 -6.35 -2.89 1.35
N PHE A 643 -6.04 -2.97 0.05
CA PHE A 643 -4.67 -2.68 -0.41
C PHE A 643 -4.33 -1.18 -0.40
N LEU A 644 -5.35 -0.32 -0.27
CA LEU A 644 -5.23 1.12 -0.18
C LEU A 644 -5.21 1.61 1.29
N VAL A 645 -5.41 0.70 2.24
CA VAL A 645 -5.34 1.01 3.67
C VAL A 645 -3.88 1.02 4.09
N ASP A 646 -3.35 2.20 4.31
CA ASP A 646 -1.98 2.48 4.73
C ASP A 646 -1.82 2.72 6.24
N ASN A 647 -2.96 2.93 6.95
CA ASN A 647 -2.98 3.23 8.37
C ASN A 647 -4.14 2.53 9.10
N ASN A 648 -4.06 2.48 10.42
CA ASN A 648 -5.07 1.88 11.27
C ASN A 648 -6.29 2.80 11.52
N LYS A 649 -6.21 4.10 11.19
CA LYS A 649 -7.35 5.02 11.29
C LYS A 649 -8.53 4.57 10.44
N ASP A 650 -8.26 3.95 9.29
CA ASP A 650 -9.25 3.61 8.28
C ASP A 650 -9.76 2.17 8.38
N CYS A 651 -9.26 1.37 9.34
CA CYS A 651 -9.66 -0.03 9.51
C CYS A 651 -10.30 -0.30 10.87
N ILE A 652 -11.55 -0.75 10.89
CA ILE A 652 -12.29 -1.16 12.11
C ILE A 652 -12.15 -2.65 12.44
N LEU A 653 -11.27 -3.37 11.80
CA LEU A 653 -11.00 -4.79 12.01
C LEU A 653 -12.28 -5.68 12.01
N CYS A 654 -13.23 -5.42 11.13
CA CYS A 654 -14.49 -6.17 11.07
C CYS A 654 -14.39 -7.55 10.40
N GLY A 655 -13.29 -7.86 9.71
CA GLY A 655 -13.04 -9.14 9.04
C GLY A 655 -13.78 -9.37 7.72
N ASN A 656 -14.62 -8.44 7.24
CA ASN A 656 -15.37 -8.63 5.99
C ASN A 656 -14.47 -8.83 4.77
N CYS A 657 -13.37 -8.10 4.69
CA CYS A 657 -12.40 -8.25 3.61
C CYS A 657 -11.70 -9.62 3.63
N ILE A 658 -11.45 -10.20 4.83
CA ILE A 658 -10.88 -11.55 4.96
C ILE A 658 -11.86 -12.60 4.42
N LYS A 659 -13.14 -12.48 4.77
CA LYS A 659 -14.21 -13.40 4.33
C LYS A 659 -14.47 -13.37 2.83
N ASN A 660 -14.37 -12.18 2.22
CA ASN A 660 -14.70 -11.95 0.82
C ASN A 660 -13.49 -12.12 -0.12
N CYS A 661 -12.26 -12.24 0.39
CA CYS A 661 -11.06 -12.33 -0.45
C CYS A 661 -10.83 -13.75 -0.96
N ARG A 662 -11.14 -14.02 -2.21
CA ARG A 662 -10.89 -15.32 -2.89
C ARG A 662 -9.39 -15.64 -2.99
N TYR A 663 -8.57 -14.62 -3.16
CA TYR A 663 -7.11 -14.75 -3.39
C TYR A 663 -6.29 -14.81 -2.10
N ARG A 664 -6.93 -14.79 -0.93
CA ARG A 664 -6.28 -14.79 0.39
C ARG A 664 -5.17 -13.73 0.55
N SER A 665 -5.31 -12.62 -0.15
CA SER A 665 -4.36 -11.52 -0.16
C SER A 665 -4.30 -10.78 1.19
N ILE A 666 -5.35 -10.83 1.99
CA ILE A 666 -5.45 -10.08 3.24
C ILE A 666 -4.56 -10.70 4.31
N GLN A 667 -3.80 -9.85 4.99
CA GLN A 667 -2.86 -10.19 6.06
C GLN A 667 -3.23 -9.43 7.32
N LEU A 668 -3.14 -10.10 8.46
CA LEU A 668 -3.22 -9.49 9.80
C LEU A 668 -1.81 -9.55 10.39
N ASN A 669 -1.09 -8.45 10.29
CA ASN A 669 0.31 -8.38 10.64
C ASN A 669 0.50 -7.93 12.10
N LEU A 670 1.39 -8.61 12.81
CA LEU A 670 1.94 -8.15 14.07
C LEU A 670 3.18 -7.30 13.76
N ARG A 671 3.20 -6.05 14.21
CA ARG A 671 4.31 -5.12 14.01
C ARG A 671 4.94 -4.70 15.34
N MET A 672 6.25 -4.52 15.34
CA MET A 672 7.01 -4.19 16.55
C MET A 672 7.03 -2.68 16.86
N ALA A 673 6.87 -1.81 15.86
CA ALA A 673 6.95 -0.35 16.04
C ALA A 673 5.76 0.37 15.43
N PRO A 674 5.21 1.40 16.08
CA PRO A 674 4.09 2.19 15.59
C PRO A 674 4.52 3.18 14.50
N SER A 675 5.09 2.67 13.40
CA SER A 675 5.64 3.48 12.30
C SER A 675 4.62 4.43 11.65
N GLU A 676 3.33 4.18 11.81
CA GLU A 676 2.27 5.05 11.31
C GLU A 676 2.33 6.48 11.85
N LEU A 677 2.79 6.66 13.10
CA LEU A 677 2.87 7.99 13.71
C LEU A 677 3.80 8.96 12.97
N TRP A 678 4.82 8.43 12.29
CA TRP A 678 5.78 9.25 11.54
C TRP A 678 5.78 8.99 10.03
N SER A 679 4.99 8.00 9.54
CA SER A 679 4.86 7.71 8.10
C SER A 679 3.55 8.18 7.50
N ILE A 680 2.85 9.11 8.15
CA ILE A 680 1.56 9.64 7.72
C ILE A 680 1.72 10.36 6.40
N GLN A 681 0.97 9.92 5.39
CA GLN A 681 1.00 10.52 4.05
C GLN A 681 0.03 11.71 3.92
N SER A 682 -1.07 11.68 4.68
CA SER A 682 -2.07 12.75 4.71
C SER A 682 -2.34 13.21 6.16
N PRO A 683 -1.43 13.99 6.76
CA PRO A 683 -1.65 14.51 8.11
C PRO A 683 -2.76 15.56 8.11
N VAL A 684 -3.57 15.59 9.18
CA VAL A 684 -4.77 16.43 9.30
C VAL A 684 -4.64 17.37 10.50
N LEU A 685 -4.91 18.66 10.30
CA LEU A 685 -4.80 19.67 11.35
C LEU A 685 -5.79 19.43 12.50
N ALA A 686 -7.00 18.95 12.20
CA ALA A 686 -8.01 18.64 13.20
C ALA A 686 -7.59 17.50 14.15
N ASP A 687 -6.73 16.55 13.71
CA ASP A 687 -6.16 15.52 14.58
C ASP A 687 -5.26 16.16 15.63
N ASN A 688 -4.38 17.07 15.22
CA ASN A 688 -3.46 17.73 16.14
C ASN A 688 -4.19 18.65 17.11
N PHE A 689 -5.23 19.35 16.64
CA PHE A 689 -6.09 20.13 17.52
C PHE A 689 -6.70 19.23 18.60
N LEU A 690 -7.28 18.09 18.21
CA LEU A 690 -7.86 17.16 19.16
C LEU A 690 -6.82 16.59 20.14
N VAL A 691 -5.62 16.20 19.65
CA VAL A 691 -4.54 15.67 20.50
C VAL A 691 -4.09 16.70 21.56
N VAL A 692 -3.92 17.95 21.18
CA VAL A 692 -3.54 19.03 22.11
C VAL A 692 -4.66 19.30 23.13
N CYS A 693 -5.92 19.31 22.68
CA CYS A 693 -7.06 19.44 23.58
C CYS A 693 -7.14 18.26 24.56
N LEU A 694 -6.94 17.02 24.07
CA LEU A 694 -6.94 15.83 24.93
C LEU A 694 -5.81 15.84 25.96
N ALA A 695 -4.63 16.36 25.60
CA ALA A 695 -3.55 16.55 26.56
C ALA A 695 -3.96 17.51 27.71
N MET A 696 -4.71 18.57 27.40
CA MET A 696 -5.22 19.50 28.42
C MET A 696 -6.39 18.91 29.18
N ILE A 697 -7.31 18.21 28.53
CA ILE A 697 -8.45 17.51 29.15
C ILE A 697 -8.00 16.51 30.20
N TYR A 698 -6.85 15.85 29.98
CA TYR A 698 -6.27 14.94 30.97
C TYR A 698 -6.10 15.60 32.35
N PHE A 699 -5.68 16.85 32.44
CA PHE A 699 -5.51 17.57 33.71
C PHE A 699 -6.86 17.79 34.42
N PHE A 700 -7.91 18.11 33.66
CA PHE A 700 -9.25 18.26 34.22
C PHE A 700 -9.80 16.90 34.72
N LEU A 701 -9.53 15.80 34.02
CA LEU A 701 -9.94 14.48 34.48
C LEU A 701 -9.16 14.04 35.72
N ALA A 702 -7.83 14.23 35.73
CA ALA A 702 -6.97 13.83 36.84
C ALA A 702 -7.23 14.60 38.12
N ARG A 703 -7.70 15.89 38.01
CA ARG A 703 -8.00 16.81 39.10
C ARG A 703 -9.43 17.31 39.05
N GLN A 704 -10.38 16.40 38.73
CA GLN A 704 -11.77 16.81 38.54
C GLN A 704 -12.42 17.38 39.81
N GLU A 705 -12.12 16.82 40.99
CA GLU A 705 -12.62 17.31 42.28
C GLU A 705 -12.13 18.71 42.54
N ASP A 706 -10.82 18.96 42.43
CA ASP A 706 -10.22 20.30 42.63
C ASP A 706 -10.82 21.33 41.66
N PHE A 707 -11.04 20.90 40.38
CA PHE A 707 -11.68 21.77 39.38
C PHE A 707 -13.11 22.14 39.77
N LEU A 708 -13.90 21.19 40.24
CA LEU A 708 -15.29 21.44 40.68
C LEU A 708 -15.35 22.29 41.94
N GLU A 709 -14.41 22.13 42.89
CA GLU A 709 -14.29 22.99 44.06
C GLU A 709 -13.96 24.42 43.68
N ILE A 710 -13.02 24.65 42.77
CA ILE A 710 -12.66 26.00 42.27
C ILE A 710 -13.88 26.65 41.60
N VAL A 711 -14.60 25.93 40.75
CA VAL A 711 -15.81 26.41 40.08
C VAL A 711 -16.89 26.75 41.12
N GLN A 712 -17.01 25.95 42.17
CA GLN A 712 -17.95 26.21 43.28
C GLN A 712 -17.55 27.44 44.08
N GLN A 713 -16.28 27.61 44.44
CA GLN A 713 -15.78 28.79 45.15
C GLN A 713 -16.02 30.08 44.34
N TRP A 714 -15.77 30.07 43.03
CA TRP A 714 -16.01 31.24 42.17
C TRP A 714 -17.50 31.53 41.92
N SER A 715 -18.38 30.60 42.26
CA SER A 715 -19.83 30.73 42.10
C SER A 715 -20.60 30.92 43.43
N VAL A 716 -19.90 31.13 44.57
CA VAL A 716 -20.52 31.18 45.92
C VAL A 716 -21.61 32.24 46.04
N ASP A 717 -21.51 33.37 45.35
CA ASP A 717 -22.53 34.42 45.35
C ASP A 717 -23.65 34.25 44.33
N ALA A 718 -23.58 33.18 43.52
CA ALA A 718 -24.51 32.93 42.43
C ALA A 718 -25.61 31.94 42.85
N ALA A 719 -26.76 32.47 43.28
CA ALA A 719 -27.94 31.66 43.64
C ALA A 719 -28.51 30.81 42.49
N SER A 720 -28.06 30.99 41.23
CA SER A 720 -28.57 30.28 40.06
C SER A 720 -27.55 29.26 39.51
N GLY A 721 -28.01 28.01 39.31
CA GLY A 721 -27.17 26.95 38.74
C GLY A 721 -26.61 27.26 37.34
N TRP A 722 -27.21 28.21 36.59
CA TRP A 722 -26.76 28.67 35.29
C TRP A 722 -25.42 29.42 35.33
N ILE A 723 -25.20 30.25 36.37
CA ILE A 723 -23.93 30.98 36.51
C ILE A 723 -22.78 29.98 36.76
N ARG A 724 -23.03 28.95 37.58
CA ARG A 724 -22.05 27.87 37.82
C ARG A 724 -21.69 27.16 36.54
N ALA A 725 -22.68 26.82 35.69
CA ALA A 725 -22.47 26.17 34.39
C ALA A 725 -21.68 27.09 33.43
N ILE A 726 -21.91 28.40 33.42
CA ILE A 726 -21.17 29.36 32.60
C ILE A 726 -19.71 29.46 33.07
N ILE A 727 -19.46 29.65 34.38
CA ILE A 727 -18.11 29.72 34.95
C ILE A 727 -17.35 28.41 34.65
N GLY A 728 -17.97 27.25 34.91
CA GLY A 728 -17.36 25.94 34.59
C GLY A 728 -17.05 25.78 33.13
N SER A 729 -17.94 26.25 32.23
CA SER A 729 -17.70 26.20 30.79
C SER A 729 -16.53 27.08 30.36
N ILE A 730 -16.46 28.34 30.87
CA ILE A 730 -15.33 29.22 30.57
C ILE A 730 -14.03 28.63 31.09
N SER A 731 -14.04 28.12 32.36
CA SER A 731 -12.88 27.51 32.99
C SER A 731 -12.40 26.25 32.26
N PHE A 732 -13.28 25.56 31.55
CA PHE A 732 -12.92 24.39 30.69
C PHE A 732 -12.40 24.82 29.31
N TRP A 733 -13.15 25.69 28.58
CA TRP A 733 -12.81 26.01 27.19
C TRP A 733 -11.61 26.94 27.04
N ALA A 734 -11.42 27.91 27.95
CA ALA A 734 -10.32 28.87 27.85
C ALA A 734 -8.92 28.22 27.89
N PRO A 735 -8.61 27.28 28.82
CA PRO A 735 -7.33 26.59 28.84
C PRO A 735 -7.08 25.75 27.59
N LEU A 736 -8.13 25.15 26.98
CA LEU A 736 -7.99 24.41 25.72
C LEU A 736 -7.56 25.34 24.59
N LEU A 737 -8.16 26.52 24.48
CA LEU A 737 -7.79 27.52 23.47
C LEU A 737 -6.37 28.06 23.71
N ILE A 738 -5.99 28.30 24.97
CA ILE A 738 -4.64 28.72 25.33
C ILE A 738 -3.61 27.64 24.96
N ALA A 739 -3.89 26.36 25.25
CA ALA A 739 -3.02 25.25 24.92
C ALA A 739 -2.83 25.11 23.39
N TRP A 740 -3.90 25.27 22.62
CA TRP A 740 -3.83 25.28 21.17
C TRP A 740 -3.01 26.45 20.60
N TYR A 741 -3.17 27.62 21.18
CA TYR A 741 -2.39 28.79 20.79
C TYR A 741 -0.90 28.63 21.14
N ALA A 742 -0.60 28.12 22.34
CA ALA A 742 0.77 27.82 22.78
C ALA A 742 1.44 26.75 21.85
N TYR A 743 0.72 25.71 21.53
CA TYR A 743 1.19 24.71 20.54
C TYR A 743 1.51 25.36 19.18
N SER A 744 0.66 26.24 18.70
CA SER A 744 0.86 26.94 17.41
C SER A 744 2.09 27.86 17.45
N LEU A 745 2.36 28.52 18.58
CA LEU A 745 3.58 29.32 18.77
C LEU A 745 4.85 28.45 18.84
N ILE A 746 4.78 27.32 19.53
CA ILE A 746 5.90 26.35 19.58
C ILE A 746 6.22 25.85 18.15
N CYS A 747 5.20 25.53 17.36
CA CYS A 747 5.39 25.12 15.97
C CYS A 747 5.94 26.23 15.08
N LEU A 748 5.55 27.49 15.30
CA LEU A 748 6.09 28.65 14.58
C LEU A 748 7.59 28.85 14.90
N PHE A 749 7.98 28.73 16.15
CA PHE A 749 9.38 28.84 16.56
C PHE A 749 10.18 27.65 15.98
N GLN A 750 9.62 26.44 16.05
CA GLN A 750 10.24 25.24 15.54
C GLN A 750 10.44 25.28 14.00
N SER A 751 9.48 25.83 13.26
CA SER A 751 9.58 25.96 11.80
C SER A 751 10.76 26.86 11.39
N ARG A 752 11.02 27.94 12.18
CA ARG A 752 12.17 28.82 11.95
C ARG A 752 13.50 28.13 12.26
N LEU A 753 13.57 27.30 13.30
CA LEU A 753 14.78 26.57 13.67
C LEU A 753 15.19 25.52 12.60
N ILE A 754 14.18 24.87 12.01
CA ILE A 754 14.42 23.78 11.05
C ILE A 754 14.47 24.32 9.62
N SER A 755 14.04 25.57 9.37
CA SER A 755 13.87 26.16 8.04
C SER A 755 12.84 25.40 7.17
N GLU A 756 11.74 24.96 7.79
CA GLU A 756 10.64 24.26 7.13
C GLU A 756 9.36 25.10 7.17
N ASP A 757 8.41 24.79 6.25
CA ASP A 757 7.12 25.48 6.23
C ASP A 757 6.34 25.31 7.55
N TYR A 758 5.85 26.43 8.08
CA TYR A 758 5.08 26.47 9.32
C TYR A 758 3.86 25.55 9.29
N GLN A 759 3.12 25.53 8.18
CA GLN A 759 1.93 24.69 8.06
C GLN A 759 2.29 23.20 8.10
N LYS A 760 3.38 22.80 7.45
CA LYS A 760 3.89 21.43 7.46
C LYS A 760 4.29 21.00 8.87
N VAL A 761 5.04 21.84 9.60
CA VAL A 761 5.43 21.56 10.99
C VAL A 761 4.21 21.46 11.90
N ARG A 762 3.28 22.42 11.79
CA ARG A 762 2.07 22.47 12.62
C ARG A 762 1.15 21.26 12.41
N ILE A 763 1.03 20.77 11.17
CA ILE A 763 0.16 19.64 10.82
C ILE A 763 0.79 18.30 11.22
N THR A 764 2.11 18.19 11.32
CA THR A 764 2.76 16.90 11.57
C THR A 764 3.24 16.69 13.01
N SER A 765 3.66 17.76 13.70
CA SER A 765 4.30 17.64 15.03
C SER A 765 3.37 17.07 16.12
N GLY A 766 2.08 17.34 16.07
CA GLY A 766 1.12 16.89 17.09
C GLY A 766 0.97 15.35 17.16
N TYR A 767 1.24 14.66 16.07
CA TYR A 767 1.20 13.18 16.08
C TYR A 767 2.28 12.58 16.99
N GLY A 768 3.38 13.29 17.22
CA GLY A 768 4.41 12.89 18.18
C GLY A 768 3.92 12.88 19.65
N MET A 769 2.86 13.64 19.99
CA MET A 769 2.30 13.68 21.33
C MET A 769 1.31 12.54 21.63
N ILE A 770 0.83 11.82 20.61
CA ILE A 770 -0.19 10.76 20.76
C ILE A 770 0.20 9.72 21.83
N PRO A 771 1.42 9.15 21.86
CA PRO A 771 1.77 8.16 22.87
C PRO A 771 1.71 8.70 24.30
N LEU A 772 2.11 9.95 24.53
CA LEU A 772 2.02 10.59 25.85
C LEU A 772 0.55 10.72 26.29
N VAL A 773 -0.31 11.21 25.39
CA VAL A 773 -1.74 11.37 25.66
C VAL A 773 -2.37 10.01 25.98
N ILE A 774 -2.09 8.99 25.19
CA ILE A 774 -2.58 7.62 25.46
C ILE A 774 -2.05 7.12 26.82
N GLY A 775 -0.78 7.34 27.13
CA GLY A 775 -0.18 6.96 28.42
C GLY A 775 -0.86 7.62 29.61
N GLY A 776 -1.20 8.93 29.49
CA GLY A 776 -1.96 9.65 30.52
C GLY A 776 -3.38 9.11 30.69
N TYR A 777 -4.13 8.96 29.59
CA TYR A 777 -5.49 8.39 29.64
C TYR A 777 -5.50 6.94 30.16
N LEU A 778 -4.49 6.14 29.78
CA LEU A 778 -4.33 4.80 30.33
C LEU A 778 -4.13 4.85 31.84
N ALA A 779 -3.24 5.71 32.33
CA ALA A 779 -3.00 5.88 33.75
C ALA A 779 -4.30 6.26 34.48
N PHE A 780 -5.02 7.29 34.00
CA PHE A 780 -6.25 7.76 34.62
C PHE A 780 -7.33 6.65 34.67
N TYR A 781 -7.64 6.02 33.54
CA TYR A 781 -8.68 5.00 33.49
C TYR A 781 -8.27 3.69 34.19
N MET A 782 -6.98 3.36 34.24
CA MET A 782 -6.50 2.23 35.07
C MET A 782 -6.63 2.51 36.56
N LYS A 783 -6.43 3.75 37.00
CA LYS A 783 -6.72 4.17 38.39
C LYS A 783 -8.19 3.89 38.72
N MET A 784 -9.12 4.41 37.91
CA MET A 784 -10.56 4.17 38.08
C MET A 784 -10.90 2.67 38.04
N PHE A 785 -10.32 1.91 37.14
CA PHE A 785 -10.53 0.47 37.03
C PHE A 785 -10.12 -0.27 38.29
N PHE A 786 -8.89 -0.04 38.79
CA PHE A 786 -8.41 -0.72 39.98
C PHE A 786 -9.16 -0.32 41.26
N GLN A 787 -9.65 0.92 41.33
CA GLN A 787 -10.35 1.43 42.50
C GLN A 787 -11.81 0.95 42.55
N GLU A 788 -12.53 0.91 41.40
CA GLU A 788 -13.98 0.81 41.38
C GLU A 788 -14.55 -0.39 40.57
N ALA A 789 -13.74 -1.04 39.69
CA ALA A 789 -14.27 -2.12 38.82
C ALA A 789 -14.82 -3.34 39.56
N TRP A 790 -14.33 -3.59 40.78
CA TRP A 790 -14.81 -4.67 41.65
C TRP A 790 -16.30 -4.54 42.00
N ARG A 791 -16.86 -3.34 41.94
CA ARG A 791 -18.29 -3.07 42.17
C ARG A 791 -19.19 -3.64 41.08
N LEU A 792 -18.67 -4.06 39.94
CA LEU A 792 -19.46 -4.60 38.82
C LEU A 792 -20.31 -5.79 39.22
N ILE A 793 -19.71 -6.76 39.93
CA ILE A 793 -20.44 -7.99 40.35
C ILE A 793 -21.48 -7.68 41.43
N PRO A 794 -21.13 -6.96 42.52
CA PRO A 794 -22.14 -6.57 43.49
C PRO A 794 -23.32 -5.78 42.89
N ASN A 795 -23.02 -4.78 42.06
CA ASN A 795 -24.08 -3.98 41.45
C ASN A 795 -24.95 -4.77 40.47
N PHE A 796 -24.39 -5.78 39.79
CA PHE A 796 -25.13 -6.71 38.94
C PHE A 796 -26.05 -7.61 39.80
N LEU A 797 -25.56 -8.15 40.92
CA LEU A 797 -26.36 -8.99 41.81
C LEU A 797 -27.50 -8.19 42.51
N LEU A 798 -27.23 -6.92 42.81
CA LEU A 798 -28.23 -6.02 43.39
C LEU A 798 -29.46 -5.83 42.48
N LEU A 799 -29.30 -5.96 41.14
CA LEU A 799 -30.44 -5.93 40.21
C LEU A 799 -31.43 -7.05 40.44
N PHE A 800 -31.00 -8.13 41.06
CA PHE A 800 -31.84 -9.29 41.40
C PHE A 800 -32.21 -9.32 42.87
N GLY A 801 -31.99 -8.20 43.62
CA GLY A 801 -32.28 -8.11 45.06
C GLY A 801 -31.32 -8.90 45.95
N ILE A 802 -30.16 -9.32 45.42
CA ILE A 802 -29.13 -10.07 46.16
C ILE A 802 -28.15 -9.06 46.75
N GLU A 803 -28.27 -8.80 48.04
CA GLU A 803 -27.33 -7.99 48.80
C GLU A 803 -26.04 -8.80 49.04
N THR A 804 -24.92 -8.18 48.71
CA THR A 804 -23.59 -8.78 48.89
C THR A 804 -22.75 -7.82 49.76
N ILE A 805 -21.73 -8.38 50.42
CA ILE A 805 -20.71 -7.56 51.11
C ILE A 805 -19.72 -7.12 50.01
N PRO A 806 -19.77 -5.83 49.56
CA PRO A 806 -19.02 -5.38 48.37
C PRO A 806 -17.51 -5.56 48.52
N GLU A 807 -16.96 -5.29 49.72
CA GLU A 807 -15.53 -5.38 50.01
C GLU A 807 -14.88 -6.74 49.75
N LYS A 808 -15.67 -7.85 49.79
CA LYS A 808 -15.16 -9.21 49.47
C LYS A 808 -14.74 -9.39 48.00
N PHE A 809 -15.19 -8.52 47.12
CA PHE A 809 -14.88 -8.55 45.69
C PHE A 809 -13.67 -7.67 45.30
N ARG A 810 -13.05 -6.97 46.26
CA ARG A 810 -11.89 -6.14 46.00
C ARG A 810 -10.63 -6.98 45.78
N ILE A 811 -10.28 -7.18 44.51
CA ILE A 811 -9.17 -8.09 44.09
C ILE A 811 -7.81 -7.38 44.17
N PHE A 812 -7.78 -6.06 43.93
CA PHE A 812 -6.54 -5.33 43.79
C PHE A 812 -6.15 -4.60 45.10
N THR A 813 -4.91 -4.79 45.52
CA THR A 813 -4.35 -4.05 46.67
C THR A 813 -3.88 -2.67 46.21
N THR A 814 -4.09 -1.65 47.04
CA THR A 814 -3.80 -0.24 46.68
C THR A 814 -2.30 0.05 46.46
N GLY A 815 -1.40 -0.80 46.93
CA GLY A 815 0.05 -0.54 46.91
C GLY A 815 0.75 -0.58 45.55
N ALA A 816 0.26 -1.38 44.59
CA ALA A 816 0.88 -1.50 43.26
C ALA A 816 0.34 -0.48 42.23
N ILE A 817 -0.77 0.18 42.53
CA ILE A 817 -1.49 1.08 41.60
C ILE A 817 -0.57 2.24 41.16
N PRO A 818 0.05 3.04 42.07
CA PRO A 818 0.89 4.17 41.67
C PRO A 818 2.00 3.79 40.69
N THR A 819 2.64 2.63 40.91
CA THR A 819 3.73 2.16 40.07
C THR A 819 3.28 1.92 38.63
N VAL A 820 2.12 1.27 38.42
CA VAL A 820 1.55 1.02 37.08
C VAL A 820 1.21 2.33 36.38
N LEU A 821 0.66 3.29 37.11
CA LEU A 821 0.28 4.58 36.55
C LEU A 821 1.50 5.38 36.09
N HIS A 822 2.55 5.46 36.93
CA HIS A 822 3.80 6.13 36.60
C HIS A 822 4.50 5.48 35.39
N ILE A 823 4.56 4.13 35.34
CA ILE A 823 5.13 3.40 34.19
C ILE A 823 4.39 3.74 32.90
N SER A 824 3.04 3.86 32.93
CA SER A 824 2.24 4.19 31.75
C SER A 824 2.57 5.58 31.20
N ILE A 825 2.70 6.59 32.06
CA ILE A 825 3.03 7.97 31.66
C ILE A 825 4.49 8.06 31.19
N LEU A 826 5.43 7.44 31.89
CA LEU A 826 6.85 7.42 31.51
C LEU A 826 7.03 6.72 30.15
N GLY A 827 6.38 5.58 29.96
CA GLY A 827 6.40 4.84 28.69
C GLY A 827 5.83 5.68 27.55
N GLY A 828 4.69 6.36 27.78
CA GLY A 828 4.10 7.30 26.85
C GLY A 828 5.01 8.47 26.50
N THR A 829 5.70 9.03 27.50
CA THR A 829 6.67 10.14 27.31
C THR A 829 7.84 9.71 26.43
N ILE A 830 8.48 8.58 26.77
CA ILE A 830 9.61 8.02 25.99
C ILE A 830 9.18 7.73 24.55
N ALA A 831 8.02 7.11 24.36
CA ALA A 831 7.48 6.80 23.03
C ALA A 831 7.16 8.07 22.22
N SER A 832 6.70 9.15 22.88
CA SER A 832 6.47 10.45 22.23
C SER A 832 7.75 11.14 21.81
N LEU A 833 8.80 11.09 22.64
CA LEU A 833 10.12 11.60 22.26
C LEU A 833 10.67 10.87 21.03
N TYR A 834 10.56 9.55 21.01
CA TYR A 834 10.99 8.74 19.87
C TYR A 834 10.17 9.03 18.61
N ALA A 835 8.84 9.10 18.72
CA ALA A 835 7.95 9.41 17.59
C ALA A 835 8.26 10.80 17.00
N THR A 836 8.44 11.79 17.86
CA THR A 836 8.80 13.16 17.47
C THR A 836 10.16 13.21 16.77
N TYR A 837 11.16 12.50 17.29
CA TYR A 837 12.46 12.37 16.61
C TYR A 837 12.31 11.81 15.19
N GLN A 838 11.53 10.73 15.02
CA GLN A 838 11.31 10.12 13.69
C GLN A 838 10.55 11.05 12.73
N ILE A 839 9.56 11.81 13.23
CA ILE A 839 8.81 12.81 12.44
C ILE A 839 9.78 13.87 11.89
N PHE A 840 10.59 14.49 12.74
CA PHE A 840 11.52 15.54 12.32
C PHE A 840 12.65 15.00 11.44
N LYS A 841 13.16 13.79 11.71
CA LYS A 841 14.14 13.11 10.86
C LYS A 841 13.59 12.91 9.44
N ARG A 842 12.36 12.44 9.28
CA ARG A 842 11.73 12.25 7.97
C ARG A 842 11.39 13.57 7.29
N MET A 843 10.93 14.55 8.04
CA MET A 843 10.62 15.88 7.51
C MET A 843 11.86 16.48 6.84
N LYS A 844 13.02 16.35 7.49
CA LYS A 844 14.29 16.84 6.95
C LYS A 844 14.85 16.02 5.78
N LEU A 845 14.64 14.70 5.77
CA LEU A 845 15.00 13.84 4.64
C LEU A 845 14.14 14.09 3.39
N SER A 846 12.91 14.61 3.56
CA SER A 846 12.01 14.93 2.44
C SER A 846 12.23 16.34 1.88
N SER A 847 13.00 17.19 2.56
CA SER A 847 13.35 18.54 2.13
C SER A 847 14.64 18.45 1.32
N GLU A 848 14.59 18.78 0.04
CA GLU A 848 15.73 18.81 -0.90
C GLU A 848 16.76 19.91 -0.57
N SER A 849 16.56 20.69 0.47
CA SER A 849 17.54 21.65 0.92
C SER A 849 18.76 20.91 1.49
N SER A 850 19.91 21.10 0.88
CA SER A 850 21.27 20.71 1.30
C SER A 850 21.69 21.32 2.67
N GLY A 851 20.75 21.36 3.62
CA GLY A 851 20.99 21.83 4.97
C GLY A 851 21.69 20.75 5.83
N PRO A 852 22.40 21.15 6.88
CA PRO A 852 23.11 20.23 7.76
C PRO A 852 22.19 19.14 8.32
N ALA A 853 22.75 17.97 8.64
CA ALA A 853 22.02 16.86 9.27
C ALA A 853 21.19 17.30 10.48
N LEU A 854 20.16 16.53 10.86
CA LEU A 854 19.34 16.84 12.03
C LEU A 854 20.22 16.93 13.29
N GLU A 855 20.43 18.15 13.79
CA GLU A 855 21.23 18.39 14.98
C GLU A 855 20.35 18.38 16.24
N ALA A 856 20.95 18.11 17.40
CA ALA A 856 20.26 18.11 18.69
C ALA A 856 19.50 19.43 18.98
N LYS A 857 20.01 20.58 18.52
CA LYS A 857 19.31 21.88 18.68
C LYS A 857 17.94 21.92 18.00
N HIS A 858 17.73 21.18 16.91
CA HIS A 858 16.47 21.13 16.20
C HIS A 858 15.38 20.33 16.94
N LEU A 859 15.78 19.50 17.91
CA LEU A 859 14.87 18.68 18.71
C LEU A 859 14.63 19.25 20.11
N LEU A 860 15.42 20.24 20.52
CA LEU A 860 15.39 20.76 21.89
C LEU A 860 13.99 21.25 22.29
N VAL A 861 13.35 22.08 21.46
CA VAL A 861 12.04 22.69 21.78
C VAL A 861 10.93 21.65 21.91
N PRO A 862 10.68 20.76 20.93
CA PRO A 862 9.64 19.76 21.06
C PRO A 862 9.94 18.74 22.17
N PHE A 863 11.21 18.43 22.43
CA PHE A 863 11.58 17.51 23.52
C PHE A 863 11.32 18.12 24.90
N VAL A 864 11.69 19.39 25.10
CA VAL A 864 11.38 20.11 26.34
C VAL A 864 9.87 20.19 26.55
N ALA A 865 9.08 20.50 25.51
CA ALA A 865 7.63 20.54 25.61
C ALA A 865 7.03 19.17 26.01
N ILE A 866 7.49 18.06 25.40
CA ILE A 866 7.01 16.72 25.73
C ILE A 866 7.43 16.31 27.15
N LEU A 867 8.68 16.58 27.55
CA LEU A 867 9.16 16.27 28.90
C LEU A 867 8.40 17.07 29.96
N SER A 868 8.16 18.37 29.71
CA SER A 868 7.37 19.20 30.60
C SER A 868 5.93 18.71 30.73
N ALA A 869 5.30 18.32 29.62
CA ALA A 869 3.96 17.74 29.63
C ALA A 869 3.93 16.39 30.36
N GLY A 870 4.92 15.52 30.14
CA GLY A 870 5.05 14.24 30.83
C GLY A 870 5.24 14.40 32.34
N MET A 871 6.08 15.35 32.77
CA MET A 871 6.26 15.67 34.17
C MET A 871 4.96 16.23 34.79
N ALA A 872 4.27 17.13 34.09
CA ALA A 872 2.98 17.64 34.52
C ALA A 872 1.93 16.55 34.65
N PHE A 873 1.91 15.55 33.72
CA PHE A 873 1.01 14.39 33.80
C PHE A 873 1.32 13.53 35.04
N LEU A 874 2.60 13.31 35.36
CA LEU A 874 3.01 12.60 36.58
C LEU A 874 2.60 13.31 37.86
N LEU A 875 2.68 14.64 37.87
CA LEU A 875 2.26 15.45 39.05
C LEU A 875 0.74 15.54 39.22
N ALA A 876 -0.02 15.37 38.15
CA ALA A 876 -1.47 15.44 38.15
C ALA A 876 -2.17 14.19 38.70
N ILE A 877 -1.57 13.01 38.57
CA ILE A 877 -2.17 11.71 38.89
C ILE A 877 -1.90 11.30 40.32
#